data_be614ddde8b22e277383f96508ed36a8
#
_entry.id   be614ddde8b22e277383f96508ed36a8
#
_cell.length_a   1.000
_cell.length_b   1.000
_cell.length_c   1.000
_cell.angle_alpha   90.00
_cell.angle_beta   90.00
_cell.angle_gamma   90.00
#
_symmetry.space_group_name_H-M   'P 1'
#
loop_
_entity.id
_entity.type
_entity.pdbx_description
1 polymer ?
#
loop_
_entity_poly.entity_id
_entity_poly.type
_entity_poly.pdbx_seq_one_letter_code
_entity_poly.pdbx_strand_id
1 'polypeptide(L)'
;MDSSVKEFTQWDGFEGRIWKEEINTRDFIQKNYQPYEGDQSFLADPTEATNKLWGRLSELQKEERAKGGVLDMDTHIVSGITAHKPGYISDELKDLEQVVGLQTDKPLKRAFMPFGGIKMAEQACTTNGYEPDSKLHEIFTKYCRTHNQGVFDAYTPEMKKARHNKIITGLPDTYGRGRIVGDYRLVALYGIDFLMEKKKEDFANCGNGTMTDDIIRQREEISRQYQALGEMKEMAAAYGYDISQPAKNAKEAVQWLYFGYLAAIKTQNGAAMSVGRISTFLDIYIERDLKNGTLTEIEAQELIDHLVMKFRMVKFARIPSYNQLFSGDPVWATLEVGGMGMDGRSMVTKNDFRFLHTLENMGPSPEPNLTVLYSSSLPEHFKDYAADISIRTSSIQYENDDVMKPIWGDDYSICCCVSATQTGKEMQFFGARANLAKCLLYAINGGIDLKSREQVGPDYKPITSEYLDYDEVIKKYDQMMDWLAGLYVNTLNLIQYMHDKYYYEAAEMALIDTDVRRTFATGIAGFSHVVDSLSAIKYAKVKTIRDESGLVVDYETEGNFPRYGNDDDRADDIAVWLLKTFLDKLKKQHTYRDSEPTTSILTITSNVVYGKATGSMPDGRKAGEPLAPGANPSYGAEQNGLLASLNSVAKLPYEWALDGISNTQTMNPDALGHSEQERIDNLVQIMDGYFDQGAHHLNVNVFGREKLIDAMEHPEKEEYANFTIRVSGYAVKFIDLTREQQMDVLARTCHTRV
;
A
#
# COMPACT_ATOMS: atom_id res chain seq x y z
N MET A 1 -11.75 47.47 8.54
CA MET A 1 -11.54 46.05 8.24
C MET A 1 -12.82 45.35 8.61
N ASP A 2 -13.61 45.00 7.62
CA ASP A 2 -14.93 44.45 7.82
C ASP A 2 -14.77 42.98 8.23
N SER A 3 -14.95 42.70 9.49
CA SER A 3 -14.97 41.32 10.01
C SER A 3 -16.37 40.73 9.79
N SER A 4 -16.77 40.55 8.53
CA SER A 4 -17.88 39.69 8.24
C SER A 4 -17.42 38.25 8.54
N VAL A 5 -17.78 37.75 9.71
CA VAL A 5 -17.73 36.34 10.02
C VAL A 5 -18.51 35.65 8.90
N LYS A 6 -17.82 34.96 7.99
CA LYS A 6 -18.47 34.11 6.99
C LYS A 6 -19.26 33.05 7.77
N GLU A 7 -20.57 33.15 7.77
CA GLU A 7 -21.41 32.05 8.22
C GLU A 7 -21.20 30.88 7.24
N PHE A 8 -20.53 29.83 7.70
CA PHE A 8 -20.45 28.60 6.93
C PHE A 8 -21.82 27.92 6.90
N THR A 9 -22.16 27.32 5.77
CA THR A 9 -23.43 26.64 5.57
C THR A 9 -23.66 25.61 6.67
N GLN A 10 -24.88 25.54 7.18
CA GLN A 10 -25.22 24.71 8.32
C GLN A 10 -25.05 23.21 7.99
N TRP A 11 -24.51 22.48 8.93
CA TRP A 11 -24.51 21.01 8.97
C TRP A 11 -25.85 20.51 9.52
N ASP A 12 -26.94 20.91 8.88
CA ASP A 12 -28.32 20.63 9.36
C ASP A 12 -28.60 19.12 9.36
N GLY A 13 -29.13 18.64 10.46
CA GLY A 13 -29.54 17.26 10.65
C GLY A 13 -28.45 16.32 11.13
N PHE A 14 -27.23 16.79 11.32
CA PHE A 14 -26.14 15.99 11.89
C PHE A 14 -25.90 16.30 13.36
N GLU A 15 -25.63 15.24 14.14
CA GLU A 15 -25.36 15.31 15.57
C GLU A 15 -23.85 15.50 15.84
N GLY A 16 -23.53 15.74 17.11
CA GLY A 16 -22.17 16.00 17.58
C GLY A 16 -21.91 17.50 17.70
N ARG A 17 -20.95 17.85 18.56
CA ARG A 17 -20.61 19.24 18.84
C ARG A 17 -19.16 19.54 18.48
N ILE A 18 -18.25 18.65 18.82
CA ILE A 18 -16.81 18.89 18.72
C ILE A 18 -16.41 19.15 17.25
N TRP A 19 -16.90 18.34 16.32
CA TRP A 19 -16.60 18.49 14.90
C TRP A 19 -17.10 19.81 14.28
N LYS A 20 -18.09 20.48 14.92
CA LYS A 20 -18.58 21.80 14.49
C LYS A 20 -17.70 22.96 14.97
N GLU A 21 -16.94 22.74 16.05
CA GLU A 21 -16.07 23.76 16.66
C GLU A 21 -14.63 23.63 16.17
N GLU A 22 -14.16 22.40 15.90
CA GLU A 22 -12.82 22.09 15.42
C GLU A 22 -12.85 20.97 14.36
N ILE A 23 -11.80 20.79 13.59
CA ILE A 23 -11.70 19.68 12.64
C ILE A 23 -11.62 18.35 13.42
N ASN A 24 -12.71 17.58 13.37
CA ASN A 24 -12.82 16.28 14.05
C ASN A 24 -13.79 15.34 13.33
N THR A 25 -13.31 14.71 12.26
CA THR A 25 -14.12 13.77 11.46
C THR A 25 -14.56 12.56 12.29
N ARG A 26 -13.74 12.12 13.25
CA ARG A 26 -14.09 11.01 14.14
C ARG A 26 -15.33 11.31 14.99
N ASP A 27 -15.42 12.50 15.60
CA ASP A 27 -16.63 12.88 16.40
C ASP A 27 -17.86 12.91 15.50
N PHE A 28 -17.76 13.42 14.27
CA PHE A 28 -18.85 13.38 13.30
C PHE A 28 -19.31 11.95 13.02
N ILE A 29 -18.38 11.04 12.70
CA ILE A 29 -18.70 9.65 12.39
C ILE A 29 -19.35 8.99 13.60
N GLN A 30 -18.72 9.03 14.77
CA GLN A 30 -19.19 8.34 15.98
C GLN A 30 -20.57 8.81 16.46
N LYS A 31 -20.99 10.03 16.12
CA LYS A 31 -22.30 10.58 16.49
C LYS A 31 -23.40 10.35 15.48
N ASN A 32 -23.05 10.03 14.22
CA ASN A 32 -24.04 10.01 13.14
C ASN A 32 -24.18 8.67 12.42
N TYR A 33 -23.16 7.78 12.45
CA TYR A 33 -23.27 6.49 11.77
C TYR A 33 -24.22 5.55 12.54
N GLN A 34 -24.84 4.64 11.79
CA GLN A 34 -25.69 3.58 12.33
C GLN A 34 -25.13 2.23 11.94
N PRO A 35 -24.74 1.36 12.90
CA PRO A 35 -24.32 0.00 12.61
C PRO A 35 -25.40 -0.76 11.83
N TYR A 36 -24.99 -1.57 10.88
CA TYR A 36 -25.87 -2.46 10.12
C TYR A 36 -25.54 -3.92 10.42
N GLU A 37 -26.52 -4.68 10.87
CA GLU A 37 -26.40 -6.09 11.24
C GLU A 37 -27.19 -7.01 10.30
N GLY A 38 -27.89 -6.44 9.30
CA GLY A 38 -28.65 -7.19 8.31
C GLY A 38 -27.76 -7.82 7.22
N ASP A 39 -28.44 -8.48 6.29
CA ASP A 39 -27.81 -9.16 5.16
C ASP A 39 -27.68 -8.24 3.91
N GLN A 40 -27.19 -8.83 2.81
CA GLN A 40 -26.96 -8.14 1.54
C GLN A 40 -28.23 -7.92 0.67
N SER A 41 -29.43 -8.23 1.15
CA SER A 41 -30.67 -8.24 0.35
C SER A 41 -31.11 -6.88 -0.20
N PHE A 42 -30.56 -5.77 0.34
CA PHE A 42 -30.82 -4.40 -0.12
C PHE A 42 -29.96 -3.99 -1.32
N LEU A 43 -28.88 -4.74 -1.62
CA LEU A 43 -27.95 -4.43 -2.71
C LEU A 43 -28.66 -4.44 -4.07
N ALA A 44 -28.22 -3.57 -4.95
CA ALA A 44 -28.80 -3.39 -6.27
C ALA A 44 -27.84 -3.84 -7.38
N ASP A 45 -28.43 -4.43 -8.41
CA ASP A 45 -27.74 -4.73 -9.68
C ASP A 45 -27.22 -3.42 -10.33
N PRO A 46 -26.20 -3.51 -11.20
CA PRO A 46 -25.65 -2.34 -11.87
C PRO A 46 -26.71 -1.70 -12.79
N THR A 47 -26.81 -0.36 -12.72
CA THR A 47 -27.73 0.38 -13.57
C THR A 47 -27.29 0.33 -15.05
N GLU A 48 -28.18 0.78 -15.96
CA GLU A 48 -27.81 0.94 -17.36
C GLU A 48 -26.65 1.93 -17.56
N ALA A 49 -26.59 3.00 -16.73
CA ALA A 49 -25.50 3.96 -16.75
C ALA A 49 -24.18 3.32 -16.32
N THR A 50 -24.19 2.59 -15.21
CA THR A 50 -23.03 1.80 -14.74
C THR A 50 -22.54 0.84 -15.84
N ASN A 51 -23.44 0.08 -16.44
CA ASN A 51 -23.07 -0.89 -17.48
C ASN A 51 -22.46 -0.23 -18.73
N LYS A 52 -23.01 0.90 -19.19
CA LYS A 52 -22.47 1.65 -20.34
C LYS A 52 -21.07 2.23 -20.07
N LEU A 53 -20.91 2.87 -18.93
CA LEU A 53 -19.62 3.47 -18.54
C LEU A 53 -18.55 2.40 -18.28
N TRP A 54 -18.89 1.34 -17.57
CA TRP A 54 -17.99 0.22 -17.32
C TRP A 54 -17.64 -0.53 -18.61
N GLY A 55 -18.60 -0.74 -19.49
CA GLY A 55 -18.38 -1.31 -20.82
C GLY A 55 -17.35 -0.50 -21.62
N ARG A 56 -17.53 0.83 -21.68
CA ARG A 56 -16.56 1.73 -22.35
C ARG A 56 -15.17 1.67 -21.71
N LEU A 57 -15.09 1.70 -20.39
CA LEU A 57 -13.82 1.60 -19.68
C LEU A 57 -13.12 0.25 -19.91
N SER A 58 -13.89 -0.83 -19.93
CA SER A 58 -13.38 -2.18 -20.22
C SER A 58 -12.79 -2.30 -21.63
N GLU A 59 -13.43 -1.65 -22.64
CA GLU A 59 -12.87 -1.55 -24.00
C GLU A 59 -11.52 -0.82 -23.97
N LEU A 60 -11.44 0.33 -23.31
CA LEU A 60 -10.19 1.10 -23.19
C LEU A 60 -9.09 0.30 -22.48
N GLN A 61 -9.42 -0.49 -21.47
CA GLN A 61 -8.46 -1.38 -20.82
C GLN A 61 -7.99 -2.53 -21.73
N LYS A 62 -8.86 -3.05 -22.61
CA LYS A 62 -8.47 -4.02 -23.65
C LYS A 62 -7.50 -3.38 -24.67
N GLU A 63 -7.79 -2.17 -25.11
CA GLU A 63 -6.90 -1.40 -25.98
C GLU A 63 -5.55 -1.09 -25.32
N GLU A 64 -5.55 -0.69 -24.04
CA GLU A 64 -4.35 -0.45 -23.24
C GLU A 64 -3.45 -1.68 -23.20
N ARG A 65 -4.04 -2.85 -22.95
CA ARG A 65 -3.32 -4.13 -22.91
C ARG A 65 -2.74 -4.48 -24.27
N ALA A 66 -3.51 -4.30 -25.34
CA ALA A 66 -3.07 -4.56 -26.72
C ALA A 66 -1.87 -3.67 -27.12
N LYS A 67 -1.76 -2.47 -26.52
CA LYS A 67 -0.64 -1.55 -26.71
C LYS A 67 0.57 -1.79 -25.78
N GLY A 68 0.55 -2.85 -24.98
CA GLY A 68 1.64 -3.19 -24.06
C GLY A 68 1.54 -2.55 -22.68
N GLY A 69 0.34 -2.12 -22.26
CA GLY A 69 0.03 -1.67 -20.89
C GLY A 69 -0.06 -0.15 -20.71
N VAL A 70 0.13 0.65 -21.77
CA VAL A 70 -0.08 2.11 -21.74
C VAL A 70 -0.92 2.54 -22.93
N LEU A 71 -2.11 3.05 -22.66
CA LEU A 71 -3.04 3.48 -23.70
C LEU A 71 -2.61 4.79 -24.36
N ASP A 72 -2.27 5.80 -23.53
CA ASP A 72 -1.86 7.14 -23.94
C ASP A 72 -0.99 7.78 -22.84
N MET A 73 -0.14 8.75 -23.22
CA MET A 73 0.70 9.53 -22.31
C MET A 73 0.70 11.00 -22.68
N ASP A 74 0.69 11.86 -21.66
CA ASP A 74 1.01 13.27 -21.84
C ASP A 74 2.54 13.44 -21.92
N THR A 75 2.99 14.24 -22.89
CA THR A 75 4.40 14.58 -23.05
C THR A 75 4.65 16.11 -23.02
N HIS A 76 3.58 16.90 -22.97
CA HIS A 76 3.64 18.36 -23.08
C HIS A 76 3.15 19.11 -21.85
N ILE A 77 2.26 18.48 -21.06
CA ILE A 77 1.67 19.11 -19.87
C ILE A 77 2.25 18.44 -18.62
N VAL A 78 2.95 19.22 -17.82
CA VAL A 78 3.37 18.79 -16.46
C VAL A 78 2.13 18.70 -15.58
N SER A 79 1.95 17.58 -14.91
CA SER A 79 0.79 17.34 -14.07
C SER A 79 0.71 18.32 -12.90
N GLY A 80 -0.50 18.71 -12.55
CA GLY A 80 -0.84 19.60 -11.45
C GLY A 80 -2.35 19.63 -11.29
N ILE A 81 -2.84 20.18 -10.19
CA ILE A 81 -4.27 20.15 -9.85
C ILE A 81 -5.12 20.73 -10.98
N THR A 82 -4.72 21.87 -11.53
CA THR A 82 -5.43 22.61 -12.59
C THR A 82 -4.78 22.49 -13.97
N ALA A 83 -3.77 21.62 -14.14
CA ALA A 83 -2.97 21.56 -15.36
C ALA A 83 -3.74 21.08 -16.60
N HIS A 84 -4.68 20.16 -16.40
CA HIS A 84 -5.48 19.58 -17.47
C HIS A 84 -6.91 20.12 -17.44
N LYS A 85 -7.47 20.36 -18.61
CA LYS A 85 -8.91 20.65 -18.71
C LYS A 85 -9.75 19.42 -18.31
N PRO A 86 -11.02 19.62 -17.96
CA PRO A 86 -11.92 18.53 -17.58
C PRO A 86 -11.97 17.42 -18.61
N GLY A 87 -11.87 16.17 -18.14
CA GLY A 87 -12.01 14.96 -18.93
C GLY A 87 -13.08 14.04 -18.33
N TYR A 88 -13.63 13.18 -19.19
CA TYR A 88 -14.70 12.23 -18.87
C TYR A 88 -14.33 10.84 -19.41
N ILE A 89 -14.99 9.78 -18.91
CA ILE A 89 -14.80 8.40 -19.41
C ILE A 89 -15.13 8.35 -20.92
N SER A 90 -16.18 9.07 -21.32
CA SER A 90 -16.53 9.29 -22.72
C SER A 90 -17.28 10.62 -22.84
N ASP A 91 -16.92 11.44 -23.80
CA ASP A 91 -17.64 12.71 -24.06
C ASP A 91 -19.13 12.46 -24.41
N GLU A 92 -19.43 11.32 -25.03
CA GLU A 92 -20.78 10.92 -25.43
C GLU A 92 -21.61 10.42 -24.22
N LEU A 93 -20.96 9.89 -23.19
CA LEU A 93 -21.61 9.31 -22.01
C LEU A 93 -21.44 10.18 -20.75
N LYS A 94 -20.86 11.38 -20.87
CA LYS A 94 -20.52 12.23 -19.72
C LYS A 94 -21.71 12.56 -18.81
N ASP A 95 -22.89 12.68 -19.39
CA ASP A 95 -24.13 13.00 -18.65
C ASP A 95 -24.62 11.81 -17.79
N LEU A 96 -24.07 10.62 -17.98
CA LEU A 96 -24.32 9.43 -17.17
C LEU A 96 -23.39 9.36 -15.95
N GLU A 97 -22.25 10.07 -15.94
CA GLU A 97 -21.30 10.01 -14.85
C GLU A 97 -21.85 10.69 -13.59
N GLN A 98 -22.11 9.92 -12.54
CA GLN A 98 -22.53 10.46 -11.24
C GLN A 98 -21.34 11.07 -10.47
N VAL A 99 -20.12 10.58 -10.73
CA VAL A 99 -18.86 11.10 -10.19
C VAL A 99 -17.97 11.51 -11.34
N VAL A 100 -17.56 12.78 -11.39
CA VAL A 100 -16.74 13.33 -12.47
C VAL A 100 -15.32 13.64 -12.02
N GLY A 101 -14.41 13.69 -12.95
CA GLY A 101 -13.00 14.03 -12.73
C GLY A 101 -12.06 12.93 -13.19
N LEU A 102 -11.02 13.32 -13.94
CA LEU A 102 -9.95 12.44 -14.39
C LEU A 102 -8.58 13.00 -14.01
N GLN A 103 -7.60 12.14 -13.89
CA GLN A 103 -6.20 12.49 -13.62
C GLN A 103 -5.61 13.40 -14.73
N THR A 104 -6.02 13.17 -15.98
CA THR A 104 -5.70 13.99 -17.14
C THR A 104 -6.98 14.40 -17.88
N ASP A 105 -6.88 14.84 -19.12
CA ASP A 105 -8.02 15.21 -19.96
C ASP A 105 -8.69 14.02 -20.67
N LYS A 106 -8.12 12.79 -20.54
CA LYS A 106 -8.66 11.57 -21.14
C LYS A 106 -8.54 10.37 -20.19
N PRO A 107 -9.46 9.39 -20.28
CA PRO A 107 -9.39 8.19 -19.45
C PRO A 107 -8.13 7.37 -19.79
N LEU A 108 -7.50 6.79 -18.76
CA LEU A 108 -6.29 5.97 -18.83
C LEU A 108 -5.06 6.64 -19.47
N LYS A 109 -5.11 7.94 -19.78
CA LYS A 109 -3.95 8.69 -20.24
C LYS A 109 -3.02 8.99 -19.06
N ARG A 110 -1.77 8.57 -19.15
CA ARG A 110 -0.74 8.81 -18.13
C ARG A 110 -0.33 10.28 -18.09
N ALA A 111 -0.25 10.83 -16.88
CA ALA A 111 0.25 12.19 -16.68
C ALA A 111 1.79 12.24 -16.77
N PHE A 112 2.35 13.36 -17.24
CA PHE A 112 3.79 13.62 -17.20
C PHE A 112 4.15 14.28 -15.86
N MET A 113 4.96 13.59 -15.03
CA MET A 113 5.27 13.97 -13.65
C MET A 113 6.78 13.99 -13.40
N PRO A 114 7.50 15.10 -13.76
CA PRO A 114 8.95 15.14 -13.74
C PRO A 114 9.58 15.48 -12.38
N PHE A 115 8.80 15.88 -11.37
CA PHE A 115 9.34 16.36 -10.09
C PHE A 115 10.11 15.29 -9.31
N GLY A 116 9.72 14.01 -9.42
CA GLY A 116 10.49 12.88 -8.90
C GLY A 116 11.81 12.70 -9.61
N GLY A 117 11.86 12.92 -10.94
CA GLY A 117 13.05 12.84 -11.77
C GLY A 117 12.72 12.99 -13.25
N ILE A 118 13.28 14.01 -13.91
CA ILE A 118 13.03 14.24 -15.34
C ILE A 118 13.45 13.06 -16.20
N LYS A 119 14.61 12.45 -15.92
CA LYS A 119 15.10 11.29 -16.68
C LYS A 119 14.15 10.09 -16.57
N MET A 120 13.51 9.91 -15.41
CA MET A 120 12.56 8.81 -15.20
C MET A 120 11.27 9.06 -15.96
N ALA A 121 10.76 10.30 -15.95
CA ALA A 121 9.58 10.68 -16.71
C ALA A 121 9.80 10.53 -18.23
N GLU A 122 10.94 10.95 -18.75
CA GLU A 122 11.32 10.80 -20.15
C GLU A 122 11.54 9.34 -20.54
N GLN A 123 12.17 8.55 -19.68
CA GLN A 123 12.34 7.12 -19.92
C GLN A 123 10.99 6.39 -19.95
N ALA A 124 10.04 6.77 -19.10
CA ALA A 124 8.70 6.22 -19.15
C ALA A 124 7.99 6.55 -20.48
N CYS A 125 8.19 7.76 -21.01
CA CYS A 125 7.69 8.12 -22.36
C CYS A 125 8.33 7.26 -23.44
N THR A 126 9.65 7.27 -23.53
CA THR A 126 10.39 6.60 -24.62
C THR A 126 10.18 5.08 -24.63
N THR A 127 10.10 4.45 -23.45
CA THR A 127 9.82 3.01 -23.32
C THR A 127 8.48 2.63 -23.92
N ASN A 128 7.49 3.54 -23.87
CA ASN A 128 6.14 3.32 -24.39
C ASN A 128 5.93 3.94 -25.80
N GLY A 129 7.01 4.37 -26.46
CA GLY A 129 6.96 4.88 -27.85
C GLY A 129 6.52 6.34 -27.98
N TYR A 130 6.53 7.11 -26.88
CA TYR A 130 6.21 8.54 -26.87
C TYR A 130 7.49 9.38 -26.83
N GLU A 131 7.51 10.49 -27.56
CA GLU A 131 8.66 11.42 -27.58
C GLU A 131 8.47 12.51 -26.52
N PRO A 132 9.41 12.64 -25.55
CA PRO A 132 9.36 13.70 -24.55
C PRO A 132 9.54 15.08 -25.15
N ASP A 133 8.85 16.09 -24.61
CA ASP A 133 8.98 17.48 -25.04
C ASP A 133 10.35 18.06 -24.66
N SER A 134 11.10 18.51 -25.67
CA SER A 134 12.44 19.09 -25.49
C SER A 134 12.45 20.38 -24.65
N LYS A 135 11.35 21.15 -24.63
CA LYS A 135 11.23 22.34 -23.78
C LYS A 135 11.12 21.95 -22.29
N LEU A 136 10.34 20.90 -22.00
CA LEU A 136 10.25 20.37 -20.64
C LEU A 136 11.61 19.83 -20.18
N HIS A 137 12.32 19.11 -21.05
CA HIS A 137 13.70 18.70 -20.77
C HIS A 137 14.58 19.89 -20.39
N GLU A 138 14.55 20.96 -21.19
CA GLU A 138 15.32 22.17 -20.91
C GLU A 138 14.95 22.83 -19.59
N ILE A 139 13.66 22.97 -19.28
CA ILE A 139 13.18 23.57 -18.03
C ILE A 139 13.67 22.76 -16.83
N PHE A 140 13.47 21.44 -16.83
CA PHE A 140 13.81 20.57 -15.69
C PHE A 140 15.29 20.24 -15.57
N THR A 141 16.11 20.56 -16.55
CA THR A 141 17.57 20.38 -16.47
C THR A 141 18.34 21.69 -16.22
N LYS A 142 17.82 22.84 -16.68
CA LYS A 142 18.49 24.13 -16.53
C LYS A 142 17.94 25.00 -15.40
N TYR A 143 16.63 24.99 -15.17
CA TYR A 143 15.97 25.95 -14.28
C TYR A 143 15.34 25.33 -13.06
N CYS A 144 15.05 24.02 -13.08
CA CYS A 144 14.50 23.29 -11.95
C CYS A 144 15.50 22.26 -11.44
N ARG A 145 15.34 21.91 -10.16
CA ARG A 145 16.01 20.75 -9.56
C ARG A 145 14.95 19.75 -9.12
N THR A 146 15.13 18.49 -9.49
CA THR A 146 14.20 17.43 -9.11
C THR A 146 14.67 16.70 -7.86
N HIS A 147 13.75 16.02 -7.19
CA HIS A 147 14.04 15.16 -6.05
C HIS A 147 15.15 14.14 -6.36
N ASN A 148 15.05 13.45 -7.49
CA ASN A 148 16.05 12.47 -7.91
C ASN A 148 17.46 13.05 -8.04
N GLN A 149 17.60 14.22 -8.65
CA GLN A 149 18.91 14.91 -8.73
C GLN A 149 19.46 15.21 -7.34
N GLY A 150 18.62 15.77 -6.46
CA GLY A 150 19.01 16.07 -5.08
C GLY A 150 19.53 14.85 -4.34
N VAL A 151 18.81 13.74 -4.44
CA VAL A 151 19.18 12.48 -3.81
C VAL A 151 20.52 11.95 -4.35
N PHE A 152 20.66 11.81 -5.68
CA PHE A 152 21.86 11.21 -6.27
C PHE A 152 23.12 12.05 -6.13
N ASP A 153 22.98 13.40 -6.04
CA ASP A 153 24.10 14.29 -5.74
C ASP A 153 24.58 14.16 -4.29
N ALA A 154 23.68 13.83 -3.37
CA ALA A 154 23.98 13.74 -1.94
C ALA A 154 24.31 12.31 -1.47
N TYR A 155 24.02 11.28 -2.25
CA TYR A 155 24.36 9.89 -1.90
C TYR A 155 25.86 9.69 -1.72
N THR A 156 26.24 9.12 -0.58
CA THR A 156 27.62 8.67 -0.36
C THR A 156 27.99 7.50 -1.29
N PRO A 157 29.29 7.23 -1.50
CA PRO A 157 29.72 6.06 -2.25
C PRO A 157 29.16 4.73 -1.67
N GLU A 158 29.06 4.64 -0.34
CA GLU A 158 28.51 3.49 0.37
C GLU A 158 27.01 3.30 0.08
N MET A 159 26.22 4.37 0.15
CA MET A 159 24.78 4.33 -0.21
C MET A 159 24.58 3.90 -1.66
N LYS A 160 25.38 4.44 -2.59
CA LYS A 160 25.34 4.07 -4.02
C LYS A 160 25.65 2.58 -4.21
N LYS A 161 26.67 2.07 -3.51
CA LYS A 161 27.09 0.67 -3.55
C LYS A 161 26.01 -0.26 -2.96
N ALA A 162 25.42 0.09 -1.82
CA ALA A 162 24.32 -0.65 -1.19
C ALA A 162 23.09 -0.74 -2.09
N ARG A 163 22.70 0.38 -2.71
CA ARG A 163 21.61 0.44 -3.69
C ARG A 163 21.89 -0.42 -4.92
N HIS A 164 23.07 -0.31 -5.51
CA HIS A 164 23.49 -1.09 -6.68
C HIS A 164 23.42 -2.60 -6.41
N ASN A 165 23.95 -3.01 -5.28
CA ASN A 165 24.01 -4.41 -4.86
C ASN A 165 22.70 -4.92 -4.22
N LYS A 166 21.66 -4.09 -4.14
CA LYS A 166 20.32 -4.46 -3.68
C LYS A 166 20.28 -5.03 -2.25
N ILE A 167 21.17 -4.58 -1.37
CA ILE A 167 21.03 -4.81 0.07
C ILE A 167 19.92 -3.93 0.64
N ILE A 168 19.69 -2.76 0.01
CA ILE A 168 18.53 -1.90 0.22
C ILE A 168 17.88 -1.74 -1.15
N THR A 169 16.57 -1.99 -1.24
CA THR A 169 15.83 -2.00 -2.52
C THR A 169 14.46 -1.35 -2.42
N GLY A 170 13.98 -0.76 -3.53
CA GLY A 170 12.67 -0.11 -3.60
C GLY A 170 12.69 1.32 -3.03
N LEU A 171 13.87 1.94 -2.97
CA LEU A 171 14.04 3.31 -2.47
C LEU A 171 13.21 4.31 -3.29
N PRO A 172 12.45 5.22 -2.64
CA PRO A 172 11.69 6.26 -3.33
C PRO A 172 12.60 7.42 -3.76
N ASP A 173 13.66 7.12 -4.49
CA ASP A 173 14.67 8.06 -4.95
C ASP A 173 14.46 8.52 -6.40
N THR A 174 13.44 7.98 -7.09
CA THR A 174 13.12 8.29 -8.50
C THR A 174 11.63 8.59 -8.74
N TYR A 175 10.80 8.48 -7.70
CA TYR A 175 9.35 8.70 -7.77
C TYR A 175 8.88 9.40 -6.50
N GLY A 176 7.58 9.71 -6.38
CA GLY A 176 6.99 10.36 -5.22
C GLY A 176 7.03 9.48 -3.98
N ARG A 177 6.84 10.09 -2.82
CA ARG A 177 6.96 9.42 -1.51
C ARG A 177 5.94 8.31 -1.32
N GLY A 178 4.67 8.59 -1.63
CA GLY A 178 3.55 7.75 -1.21
C GLY A 178 3.41 7.70 0.32
N ARG A 179 2.55 6.80 0.80
CA ARG A 179 2.35 6.59 2.23
C ARG A 179 1.84 7.80 3.01
N ILE A 180 1.14 8.71 2.32
CA ILE A 180 0.36 9.79 2.90
C ILE A 180 -1.10 9.53 2.56
N VAL A 181 -1.98 9.59 3.55
CA VAL A 181 -3.43 9.48 3.36
C VAL A 181 -4.04 10.79 3.83
N GLY A 182 -4.42 11.65 2.88
CA GLY A 182 -5.18 12.86 3.21
C GLY A 182 -6.56 12.48 3.76
N ASP A 183 -7.06 13.22 4.73
CA ASP A 183 -8.45 13.07 5.13
C ASP A 183 -9.37 13.73 4.09
N TYR A 184 -9.63 13.01 2.99
CA TYR A 184 -10.45 13.50 1.88
C TYR A 184 -11.91 13.79 2.30
N ARG A 185 -12.36 13.24 3.44
CA ARG A 185 -13.68 13.48 4.04
C ARG A 185 -13.85 14.93 4.48
N LEU A 186 -12.73 15.62 4.80
CA LEU A 186 -12.73 17.02 5.19
C LEU A 186 -13.32 17.93 4.12
N VAL A 187 -13.10 17.65 2.84
CA VAL A 187 -13.66 18.43 1.74
C VAL A 187 -15.17 18.36 1.74
N ALA A 188 -15.75 17.19 1.98
CA ALA A 188 -17.18 17.00 2.05
C ALA A 188 -17.78 17.59 3.34
N LEU A 189 -17.12 17.39 4.47
CA LEU A 189 -17.66 17.77 5.78
C LEU A 189 -17.58 19.27 6.04
N TYR A 190 -16.50 19.92 5.64
CA TYR A 190 -16.24 21.34 5.97
C TYR A 190 -16.28 22.29 4.78
N GLY A 191 -16.03 21.81 3.57
CA GLY A 191 -15.81 22.66 2.41
C GLY A 191 -14.45 23.36 2.42
N ILE A 192 -13.97 23.76 1.24
CA ILE A 192 -12.63 24.29 1.08
C ILE A 192 -12.42 25.66 1.76
N ASP A 193 -13.43 26.51 1.79
CA ASP A 193 -13.29 27.83 2.40
C ASP A 193 -12.98 27.73 3.90
N PHE A 194 -13.66 26.81 4.59
CA PHE A 194 -13.36 26.55 6.01
C PHE A 194 -11.92 26.03 6.20
N LEU A 195 -11.49 25.08 5.38
CA LEU A 195 -10.14 24.51 5.46
C LEU A 195 -9.06 25.58 5.18
N MET A 196 -9.31 26.48 4.23
CA MET A 196 -8.41 27.59 3.94
C MET A 196 -8.31 28.57 5.11
N GLU A 197 -9.41 28.89 5.79
CA GLU A 197 -9.36 29.73 7.01
C GLU A 197 -8.57 29.05 8.13
N LYS A 198 -8.74 27.74 8.33
CA LYS A 198 -7.94 26.99 9.31
C LYS A 198 -6.43 27.03 8.99
N LYS A 199 -6.03 26.90 7.73
CA LYS A 199 -4.61 27.03 7.34
C LYS A 199 -4.06 28.46 7.54
N LYS A 200 -4.90 29.49 7.41
CA LYS A 200 -4.48 30.87 7.79
C LYS A 200 -4.28 31.01 9.30
N GLU A 201 -5.17 30.42 10.11
CA GLU A 201 -5.02 30.38 11.57
C GLU A 201 -3.72 29.65 11.95
N ASP A 202 -3.47 28.48 11.38
CA ASP A 202 -2.26 27.69 11.59
C ASP A 202 -0.99 28.50 11.21
N PHE A 203 -1.01 29.17 10.06
CA PHE A 203 0.09 30.02 9.63
C PHE A 203 0.34 31.20 10.58
N ALA A 204 -0.73 31.83 11.08
CA ALA A 204 -0.63 32.94 12.04
C ALA A 204 -0.05 32.50 13.39
N ASN A 205 -0.39 31.28 13.82
CA ASN A 205 0.04 30.71 15.10
C ASN A 205 1.41 30.01 15.03
N CYS A 206 1.92 29.75 13.83
CA CYS A 206 3.18 29.03 13.65
C CYS A 206 4.37 29.90 14.09
N GLY A 207 5.09 29.46 15.14
CA GLY A 207 6.44 29.91 15.45
C GLY A 207 6.61 31.07 16.41
N ASN A 208 5.64 31.48 17.17
CA ASN A 208 5.79 32.47 18.30
C ASN A 208 6.81 33.62 18.07
N GLY A 209 7.02 34.04 16.80
CA GLY A 209 7.96 35.09 16.41
C GLY A 209 9.42 34.64 16.21
N THR A 210 9.81 33.43 16.57
CA THR A 210 11.17 32.93 16.34
C THR A 210 11.21 32.14 15.00
N MET A 211 12.23 32.44 14.17
CA MET A 211 12.43 31.81 12.86
C MET A 211 13.59 30.78 12.91
N THR A 212 13.33 29.60 13.42
CA THR A 212 14.22 28.44 13.24
C THR A 212 14.02 27.81 11.88
N ASP A 213 14.94 26.97 11.43
CA ASP A 213 14.82 26.26 10.14
C ASP A 213 13.51 25.44 10.05
N ASP A 214 13.11 24.80 11.14
CA ASP A 214 11.85 24.03 11.21
C ASP A 214 10.62 24.93 11.10
N ILE A 215 10.61 26.07 11.78
CA ILE A 215 9.49 27.02 11.72
C ILE A 215 9.39 27.65 10.33
N ILE A 216 10.51 28.04 9.72
CA ILE A 216 10.53 28.57 8.35
C ILE A 216 9.95 27.55 7.40
N ARG A 217 10.38 26.28 7.52
CA ARG A 217 9.87 25.18 6.70
C ARG A 217 8.38 24.95 6.90
N GLN A 218 7.92 24.85 8.14
CA GLN A 218 6.51 24.65 8.45
C GLN A 218 5.64 25.78 7.88
N ARG A 219 6.08 27.01 7.97
CA ARG A 219 5.37 28.17 7.38
C ARG A 219 5.29 28.07 5.85
N GLU A 220 6.38 27.68 5.20
CA GLU A 220 6.39 27.44 3.75
C GLU A 220 5.42 26.31 3.37
N GLU A 221 5.43 25.19 4.10
CA GLU A 221 4.53 24.06 3.91
C GLU A 221 3.06 24.47 4.05
N ILE A 222 2.69 25.20 5.11
CA ILE A 222 1.32 25.69 5.31
C ILE A 222 0.90 26.63 4.17
N SER A 223 1.79 27.53 3.72
CA SER A 223 1.50 28.41 2.59
C SER A 223 1.21 27.63 1.30
N ARG A 224 1.97 26.57 1.03
CA ARG A 224 1.75 25.68 -0.12
C ARG A 224 0.46 24.86 0.00
N GLN A 225 0.13 24.41 1.21
CA GLN A 225 -1.15 23.73 1.50
C GLN A 225 -2.35 24.65 1.22
N TYR A 226 -2.25 25.91 1.67
CA TYR A 226 -3.29 26.91 1.40
C TYR A 226 -3.48 27.16 -0.11
N GLN A 227 -2.41 27.23 -0.88
CA GLN A 227 -2.46 27.37 -2.34
C GLN A 227 -3.11 26.14 -2.99
N ALA A 228 -2.73 24.92 -2.57
CA ALA A 228 -3.31 23.68 -3.08
C ALA A 228 -4.82 23.60 -2.84
N LEU A 229 -5.32 24.05 -1.69
CA LEU A 229 -6.76 24.13 -1.43
C LEU A 229 -7.46 25.10 -2.42
N GLY A 230 -6.84 26.25 -2.74
CA GLY A 230 -7.35 27.16 -3.76
C GLY A 230 -7.42 26.51 -5.15
N GLU A 231 -6.37 25.79 -5.55
CA GLU A 231 -6.33 25.07 -6.82
C GLU A 231 -7.38 23.92 -6.87
N MET A 232 -7.71 23.28 -5.73
CA MET A 232 -8.81 22.30 -5.66
C MET A 232 -10.16 22.94 -6.02
N LYS A 233 -10.42 24.17 -5.53
CA LYS A 233 -11.65 24.90 -5.90
C LYS A 233 -11.68 25.22 -7.40
N GLU A 234 -10.58 25.68 -7.95
CA GLU A 234 -10.48 25.95 -9.39
C GLU A 234 -10.71 24.71 -10.24
N MET A 235 -10.11 23.57 -9.84
CA MET A 235 -10.34 22.28 -10.50
C MET A 235 -11.82 21.87 -10.46
N ALA A 236 -12.46 21.93 -9.29
CA ALA A 236 -13.87 21.59 -9.15
C ALA A 236 -14.78 22.52 -9.96
N ALA A 237 -14.49 23.83 -9.96
CA ALA A 237 -15.22 24.81 -10.72
C ALA A 237 -15.14 24.56 -12.25
N ALA A 238 -14.01 24.05 -12.75
CA ALA A 238 -13.85 23.66 -14.13
C ALA A 238 -14.80 22.51 -14.54
N TYR A 239 -15.17 21.64 -13.58
CA TYR A 239 -16.20 20.59 -13.75
C TYR A 239 -17.63 21.09 -13.46
N GLY A 240 -17.79 22.38 -13.10
CA GLY A 240 -19.10 22.98 -12.79
C GLY A 240 -19.56 22.82 -11.34
N TYR A 241 -18.65 22.48 -10.42
CA TYR A 241 -18.97 22.30 -9.00
C TYR A 241 -18.32 23.38 -8.13
N ASP A 242 -19.06 23.79 -7.08
CA ASP A 242 -18.57 24.70 -6.04
C ASP A 242 -18.38 23.93 -4.74
N ILE A 243 -17.12 23.58 -4.44
CA ILE A 243 -16.73 22.87 -3.21
C ILE A 243 -16.32 23.82 -2.09
N SER A 244 -16.66 25.10 -2.17
CA SER A 244 -16.33 26.09 -1.15
C SER A 244 -17.04 25.82 0.18
N GLN A 245 -18.23 25.21 0.13
CA GLN A 245 -19.11 24.92 1.27
C GLN A 245 -19.24 23.42 1.51
N PRO A 246 -19.66 22.99 2.72
CA PRO A 246 -19.95 21.60 3.03
C PRO A 246 -20.94 20.96 2.05
N ALA A 247 -20.77 19.66 1.81
CA ALA A 247 -21.68 18.87 1.00
C ALA A 247 -23.09 18.80 1.63
N LYS A 248 -24.13 18.96 0.82
CA LYS A 248 -25.52 19.00 1.26
C LYS A 248 -26.23 17.66 1.19
N ASN A 249 -25.75 16.75 0.37
CA ASN A 249 -26.35 15.45 0.10
C ASN A 249 -25.29 14.40 -0.22
N ALA A 250 -25.68 13.14 -0.38
CA ALA A 250 -24.79 12.02 -0.66
C ALA A 250 -23.98 12.20 -1.94
N LYS A 251 -24.61 12.69 -3.02
CA LYS A 251 -23.94 12.91 -4.30
C LYS A 251 -22.82 13.96 -4.17
N GLU A 252 -23.10 15.07 -3.50
CA GLU A 252 -22.07 16.09 -3.23
C GLU A 252 -20.98 15.54 -2.31
N ALA A 253 -21.33 14.78 -1.26
CA ALA A 253 -20.34 14.22 -0.33
C ALA A 253 -19.34 13.30 -1.06
N VAL A 254 -19.82 12.42 -1.92
CA VAL A 254 -18.97 11.54 -2.74
C VAL A 254 -18.11 12.36 -3.71
N GLN A 255 -18.71 13.34 -4.40
CA GLN A 255 -17.98 14.15 -5.38
C GLN A 255 -16.92 15.06 -4.74
N TRP A 256 -17.24 15.71 -3.58
CA TRP A 256 -16.27 16.57 -2.85
C TRP A 256 -15.09 15.75 -2.33
N LEU A 257 -15.37 14.61 -1.73
CA LEU A 257 -14.35 13.66 -1.28
C LEU A 257 -13.45 13.23 -2.44
N TYR A 258 -14.05 12.88 -3.58
CA TYR A 258 -13.30 12.48 -4.76
C TYR A 258 -12.44 13.62 -5.34
N PHE A 259 -12.90 14.86 -5.31
CA PHE A 259 -12.06 16.00 -5.74
C PHE A 259 -10.82 16.19 -4.85
N GLY A 260 -10.94 15.97 -3.55
CA GLY A 260 -9.79 15.94 -2.65
C GLY A 260 -8.78 14.86 -3.04
N TYR A 261 -9.24 13.64 -3.27
CA TYR A 261 -8.41 12.53 -3.74
C TYR A 261 -7.82 12.79 -5.13
N LEU A 262 -8.62 13.35 -6.06
CA LEU A 262 -8.17 13.68 -7.40
C LEU A 262 -7.04 14.71 -7.41
N ALA A 263 -7.11 15.72 -6.53
CA ALA A 263 -6.02 16.69 -6.38
C ALA A 263 -4.71 16.02 -5.92
N ALA A 264 -4.81 15.07 -5.00
CA ALA A 264 -3.66 14.29 -4.54
C ALA A 264 -3.01 13.50 -5.69
N ILE A 265 -3.79 12.72 -6.45
CA ILE A 265 -3.25 11.90 -7.54
C ILE A 265 -2.73 12.72 -8.74
N LYS A 266 -3.19 13.95 -8.91
CA LYS A 266 -2.67 14.87 -9.94
C LYS A 266 -1.30 15.46 -9.58
N THR A 267 -0.95 15.51 -8.31
CA THR A 267 0.30 16.13 -7.82
C THR A 267 1.29 15.13 -7.26
N GLN A 268 0.86 13.93 -6.88
CA GLN A 268 1.68 12.88 -6.28
C GLN A 268 1.93 11.72 -7.25
N ASN A 269 3.16 11.23 -7.28
CA ASN A 269 3.57 10.07 -8.06
C ASN A 269 4.19 9.01 -7.12
N GLY A 270 3.51 8.76 -6.00
CA GLY A 270 4.00 7.90 -4.94
C GLY A 270 3.80 6.42 -5.19
N ALA A 271 4.36 5.62 -4.30
CA ALA A 271 4.18 4.17 -4.31
C ALA A 271 2.78 3.75 -3.80
N ALA A 272 2.03 4.66 -3.15
CA ALA A 272 0.66 4.40 -2.69
C ALA A 272 -0.18 5.66 -2.76
N MET A 273 -1.41 5.50 -3.23
CA MET A 273 -2.43 6.54 -3.29
C MET A 273 -3.69 6.03 -2.59
N SER A 274 -3.55 5.74 -1.28
CA SER A 274 -4.62 5.19 -0.45
C SER A 274 -5.79 6.16 -0.34
N VAL A 275 -7.00 5.61 -0.34
CA VAL A 275 -8.25 6.37 -0.25
C VAL A 275 -8.64 6.62 1.20
N GLY A 276 -8.39 5.62 2.05
CA GLY A 276 -8.70 5.70 3.47
C GLY A 276 -10.10 5.19 3.81
N ARG A 277 -10.47 5.39 5.06
CA ARG A 277 -11.74 4.93 5.65
C ARG A 277 -12.89 5.87 5.29
N ILE A 278 -13.46 5.69 4.12
CA ILE A 278 -14.53 6.56 3.59
C ILE A 278 -15.93 5.93 3.68
N SER A 279 -16.03 4.61 3.84
CA SER A 279 -17.29 3.87 3.74
C SER A 279 -18.31 4.31 4.80
N THR A 280 -17.99 4.17 6.06
CA THR A 280 -18.86 4.56 7.19
C THR A 280 -19.21 6.06 7.16
N PHE A 281 -18.27 6.91 6.73
CA PHE A 281 -18.51 8.35 6.58
C PHE A 281 -19.57 8.65 5.50
N LEU A 282 -19.42 8.07 4.31
CA LEU A 282 -20.37 8.29 3.21
C LEU A 282 -21.75 7.70 3.50
N ASP A 283 -21.80 6.60 4.25
CA ASP A 283 -23.06 5.98 4.66
C ASP A 283 -23.97 6.95 5.43
N ILE A 284 -23.40 7.83 6.26
CA ILE A 284 -24.14 8.83 7.02
C ILE A 284 -24.97 9.74 6.09
N TYR A 285 -24.39 10.19 4.98
CA TYR A 285 -25.08 11.00 3.98
C TYR A 285 -26.08 10.18 3.17
N ILE A 286 -25.70 8.97 2.78
CA ILE A 286 -26.54 8.06 1.98
C ILE A 286 -27.80 7.66 2.78
N GLU A 287 -27.66 7.21 4.02
CA GLU A 287 -28.79 6.79 4.86
C GLU A 287 -29.74 7.96 5.18
N ARG A 288 -29.19 9.17 5.38
CA ARG A 288 -30.02 10.37 5.53
C ARG A 288 -30.87 10.62 4.27
N ASP A 289 -30.26 10.55 3.10
CA ASP A 289 -30.94 10.85 1.85
C ASP A 289 -31.95 9.74 1.46
N LEU A 290 -31.63 8.48 1.76
CA LEU A 290 -32.57 7.35 1.65
C LEU A 290 -33.77 7.54 2.56
N LYS A 291 -33.54 7.90 3.82
CA LYS A 291 -34.61 8.15 4.81
C LYS A 291 -35.51 9.33 4.41
N ASN A 292 -34.93 10.35 3.79
CA ASN A 292 -35.65 11.51 3.30
C ASN A 292 -36.36 11.26 1.95
N GLY A 293 -36.11 10.12 1.31
CA GLY A 293 -36.67 9.78 0.00
C GLY A 293 -36.09 10.60 -1.17
N THR A 294 -34.91 11.19 -0.97
CA THR A 294 -34.17 11.95 -2.00
C THR A 294 -33.16 11.10 -2.73
N LEU A 295 -32.94 9.88 -2.27
CA LEU A 295 -32.09 8.86 -2.87
C LEU A 295 -32.78 7.49 -2.76
N THR A 296 -32.54 6.60 -3.70
CA THR A 296 -32.97 5.18 -3.67
C THR A 296 -31.78 4.26 -3.46
N GLU A 297 -31.99 3.00 -3.06
CA GLU A 297 -30.91 2.01 -2.93
C GLU A 297 -30.17 1.77 -4.26
N ILE A 298 -30.89 1.83 -5.39
CA ILE A 298 -30.30 1.71 -6.74
C ILE A 298 -29.36 2.88 -7.02
N GLU A 299 -29.80 4.10 -6.75
CA GLU A 299 -28.97 5.30 -6.94
C GLU A 299 -27.79 5.35 -5.98
N ALA A 300 -27.96 4.86 -4.74
CA ALA A 300 -26.86 4.73 -3.79
C ALA A 300 -25.78 3.76 -4.29
N GLN A 301 -26.17 2.60 -4.82
CA GLN A 301 -25.24 1.65 -5.41
C GLN A 301 -24.56 2.23 -6.65
N GLU A 302 -25.31 2.88 -7.56
CA GLU A 302 -24.77 3.54 -8.75
C GLU A 302 -23.68 4.57 -8.38
N LEU A 303 -23.92 5.37 -7.34
CA LEU A 303 -22.98 6.38 -6.88
C LEU A 303 -21.66 5.76 -6.41
N ILE A 304 -21.72 4.64 -5.68
CA ILE A 304 -20.53 3.90 -5.23
C ILE A 304 -19.83 3.19 -6.39
N ASP A 305 -20.58 2.57 -7.31
CA ASP A 305 -20.00 1.95 -8.51
C ASP A 305 -19.21 2.98 -9.33
N HIS A 306 -19.76 4.18 -9.53
CA HIS A 306 -19.10 5.25 -10.29
C HIS A 306 -17.87 5.80 -9.57
N LEU A 307 -17.90 5.91 -8.23
CA LEU A 307 -16.72 6.27 -7.44
C LEU A 307 -15.60 5.22 -7.61
N VAL A 308 -15.94 3.94 -7.51
CA VAL A 308 -14.98 2.84 -7.68
C VAL A 308 -14.42 2.78 -9.09
N MET A 309 -15.23 3.09 -10.14
CA MET A 309 -14.69 3.25 -11.51
C MET A 309 -13.56 4.28 -11.57
N LYS A 310 -13.68 5.40 -10.83
CA LYS A 310 -12.64 6.43 -10.80
C LYS A 310 -11.34 5.89 -10.18
N PHE A 311 -11.44 5.13 -9.10
CA PHE A 311 -10.25 4.50 -8.50
C PHE A 311 -9.59 3.48 -9.44
N ARG A 312 -10.38 2.72 -10.21
CA ARG A 312 -9.87 1.75 -11.21
C ARG A 312 -9.17 2.41 -12.41
N MET A 313 -9.32 3.72 -12.61
CA MET A 313 -8.67 4.47 -13.68
C MET A 313 -7.37 5.15 -13.29
N VAL A 314 -7.05 5.24 -12.00
CA VAL A 314 -5.82 5.89 -11.55
C VAL A 314 -4.61 5.10 -12.04
N LYS A 315 -3.75 5.75 -12.79
CA LYS A 315 -2.56 5.16 -13.39
C LYS A 315 -1.42 6.17 -13.45
N PHE A 316 -0.18 5.68 -13.27
CA PHE A 316 1.02 6.49 -13.40
C PHE A 316 1.93 5.97 -14.52
N ALA A 317 2.72 6.85 -15.12
CA ALA A 317 3.79 6.45 -16.02
C ALA A 317 4.97 5.91 -15.22
N ARG A 318 5.37 4.66 -15.48
CA ARG A 318 6.47 3.98 -14.77
C ARG A 318 7.54 3.52 -15.74
N ILE A 319 8.75 3.38 -15.23
CA ILE A 319 9.89 2.80 -15.97
C ILE A 319 9.90 1.27 -15.81
N PRO A 320 10.52 0.53 -16.75
CA PRO A 320 10.54 -0.94 -16.71
C PRO A 320 11.07 -1.53 -15.40
N SER A 321 12.08 -0.91 -14.80
CA SER A 321 12.65 -1.40 -13.52
C SER A 321 11.65 -1.24 -12.35
N TYR A 322 10.80 -0.23 -12.36
CA TYR A 322 9.71 -0.10 -11.40
C TYR A 322 8.66 -1.22 -11.60
N ASN A 323 8.28 -1.46 -12.86
CA ASN A 323 7.31 -2.50 -13.19
C ASN A 323 7.79 -3.90 -12.79
N GLN A 324 9.09 -4.17 -12.89
CA GLN A 324 9.68 -5.44 -12.39
C GLN A 324 9.60 -5.58 -10.88
N LEU A 325 9.78 -4.47 -10.13
CA LEU A 325 9.68 -4.48 -8.67
C LEU A 325 8.25 -4.69 -8.18
N PHE A 326 7.27 -4.09 -8.85
CA PHE A 326 5.91 -3.92 -8.32
C PHE A 326 4.82 -4.55 -9.19
N SER A 327 5.17 -5.34 -10.18
CA SER A 327 4.21 -6.01 -11.09
C SER A 327 3.32 -5.02 -11.84
N GLY A 328 3.92 -4.22 -12.68
CA GLY A 328 3.23 -3.18 -13.44
C GLY A 328 3.24 -1.82 -12.72
N ASP A 329 2.14 -1.11 -12.77
CA ASP A 329 1.96 0.19 -12.13
C ASP A 329 0.83 0.20 -11.09
N PRO A 330 0.90 -0.64 -10.03
CA PRO A 330 -0.10 -0.63 -8.99
C PRO A 330 -0.13 0.73 -8.31
N VAL A 331 -1.32 1.14 -7.90
CA VAL A 331 -1.56 2.45 -7.25
C VAL A 331 -1.77 2.29 -5.77
N TRP A 332 -2.19 1.10 -5.33
CA TRP A 332 -2.60 0.83 -3.95
C TRP A 332 -3.60 1.88 -3.45
N ALA A 333 -4.70 2.02 -4.19
CA ALA A 333 -5.85 2.81 -3.75
C ALA A 333 -6.60 2.05 -2.65
N THR A 334 -5.95 1.91 -1.49
CA THR A 334 -6.47 1.12 -0.37
C THR A 334 -7.66 1.83 0.25
N LEU A 335 -8.73 1.07 0.45
CA LEU A 335 -10.00 1.52 0.99
C LEU A 335 -10.49 0.52 2.03
N GLU A 336 -10.74 0.99 3.25
CA GLU A 336 -11.12 0.17 4.38
C GLU A 336 -12.64 0.11 4.57
N VAL A 337 -13.11 -1.10 4.90
CA VAL A 337 -14.49 -1.40 5.31
C VAL A 337 -14.48 -2.20 6.61
N GLY A 338 -15.58 -2.21 7.33
CA GLY A 338 -15.71 -2.94 8.60
C GLY A 338 -15.05 -2.24 9.78
N GLY A 339 -14.51 -3.03 10.71
CA GLY A 339 -13.91 -2.58 11.97
C GLY A 339 -14.88 -2.32 13.10
N MET A 340 -14.33 -2.06 14.28
CA MET A 340 -15.05 -1.83 15.53
C MET A 340 -14.72 -0.46 16.11
N GLY A 341 -15.69 0.25 16.61
CA GLY A 341 -15.48 1.47 17.38
C GLY A 341 -14.81 1.20 18.73
N MET A 342 -14.17 2.22 19.29
CA MET A 342 -13.59 2.16 20.66
C MET A 342 -14.66 1.95 21.75
N ASP A 343 -15.92 2.23 21.42
CA ASP A 343 -17.09 2.00 22.28
C ASP A 343 -17.67 0.58 22.14
N GLY A 344 -17.08 -0.27 21.31
CA GLY A 344 -17.48 -1.66 21.08
C GLY A 344 -18.61 -1.83 20.06
N ARG A 345 -19.14 -0.76 19.45
CA ARG A 345 -20.10 -0.89 18.34
C ARG A 345 -19.38 -1.33 17.07
N SER A 346 -20.04 -2.15 16.26
CA SER A 346 -19.57 -2.43 14.90
C SER A 346 -19.60 -1.14 14.08
N MET A 347 -18.56 -0.91 13.28
CA MET A 347 -18.54 0.19 12.31
C MET A 347 -19.00 -0.25 10.90
N VAL A 348 -19.47 -1.49 10.78
CA VAL A 348 -20.08 -1.98 9.55
C VAL A 348 -21.38 -1.23 9.28
N THR A 349 -21.51 -0.71 8.06
CA THR A 349 -22.70 -0.02 7.55
C THR A 349 -23.16 -0.66 6.25
N LYS A 350 -24.32 -0.28 5.73
CA LYS A 350 -24.75 -0.75 4.40
C LYS A 350 -23.74 -0.39 3.30
N ASN A 351 -23.03 0.70 3.47
CA ASN A 351 -22.06 1.14 2.47
C ASN A 351 -20.84 0.23 2.36
N ASP A 352 -20.47 -0.48 3.44
CA ASP A 352 -19.42 -1.50 3.41
C ASP A 352 -19.81 -2.64 2.47
N PHE A 353 -21.06 -3.09 2.53
CA PHE A 353 -21.60 -4.06 1.57
C PHE A 353 -21.60 -3.51 0.14
N ARG A 354 -22.02 -2.22 -0.07
CA ARG A 354 -22.03 -1.61 -1.41
C ARG A 354 -20.63 -1.57 -2.04
N PHE A 355 -19.58 -1.27 -1.25
CA PHE A 355 -18.20 -1.30 -1.76
C PHE A 355 -17.77 -2.70 -2.15
N LEU A 356 -18.05 -3.72 -1.34
CA LEU A 356 -17.78 -5.11 -1.70
C LEU A 356 -18.55 -5.55 -2.94
N HIS A 357 -19.81 -5.12 -3.08
CA HIS A 357 -20.69 -5.44 -4.19
C HIS A 357 -20.20 -4.87 -5.55
N THR A 358 -19.36 -3.85 -5.54
CA THR A 358 -18.74 -3.36 -6.77
C THR A 358 -17.89 -4.43 -7.48
N LEU A 359 -17.42 -5.45 -6.75
CA LEU A 359 -16.71 -6.62 -7.30
C LEU A 359 -17.65 -7.58 -8.04
N GLU A 360 -18.94 -7.53 -7.76
CA GLU A 360 -19.97 -8.24 -8.53
C GLU A 360 -20.44 -7.39 -9.71
N ASN A 361 -20.82 -6.14 -9.47
CA ASN A 361 -21.34 -5.25 -10.50
C ASN A 361 -20.36 -4.96 -11.64
N MET A 362 -19.06 -4.91 -11.36
CA MET A 362 -18.01 -4.60 -12.32
C MET A 362 -16.92 -5.66 -12.43
N GLY A 363 -17.08 -6.78 -11.74
CA GLY A 363 -16.13 -7.89 -11.72
C GLY A 363 -14.88 -7.65 -10.86
N PRO A 364 -14.09 -8.73 -10.66
CA PRO A 364 -12.85 -8.72 -9.88
C PRO A 364 -11.88 -7.63 -10.35
N SER A 365 -11.18 -7.00 -9.41
CA SER A 365 -10.19 -5.97 -9.72
C SER A 365 -9.15 -5.88 -8.59
N PRO A 366 -7.88 -5.60 -8.90
CA PRO A 366 -6.87 -5.29 -7.90
C PRO A 366 -7.06 -3.92 -7.24
N GLU A 367 -7.80 -3.00 -7.89
CA GLU A 367 -8.05 -1.65 -7.39
C GLU A 367 -9.56 -1.32 -7.35
N PRO A 368 -10.03 -0.60 -6.33
CA PRO A 368 -9.31 -0.27 -5.11
C PRO A 368 -8.88 -1.52 -4.34
N ASN A 369 -7.77 -1.42 -3.58
CA ASN A 369 -7.33 -2.50 -2.69
C ASN A 369 -8.27 -2.55 -1.47
N LEU A 370 -9.38 -3.27 -1.60
CA LEU A 370 -10.41 -3.38 -0.57
C LEU A 370 -9.86 -4.16 0.63
N THR A 371 -9.90 -3.52 1.80
CA THR A 371 -9.38 -4.05 3.06
C THR A 371 -10.50 -4.15 4.08
N VAL A 372 -10.80 -5.35 4.55
CA VAL A 372 -11.69 -5.57 5.68
C VAL A 372 -10.90 -5.42 6.97
N LEU A 373 -11.24 -4.43 7.78
CA LEU A 373 -10.76 -4.31 9.16
C LEU A 373 -11.53 -5.33 10.00
N TYR A 374 -10.90 -6.48 10.23
CA TYR A 374 -11.54 -7.68 10.72
C TYR A 374 -11.49 -7.79 12.24
N SER A 375 -12.60 -8.19 12.83
CA SER A 375 -12.72 -8.68 14.20
C SER A 375 -13.69 -9.85 14.22
N SER A 376 -13.48 -10.84 15.07
CA SER A 376 -14.43 -11.93 15.28
C SER A 376 -15.79 -11.41 15.78
N SER A 377 -15.83 -10.19 16.34
CA SER A 377 -17.04 -9.50 16.81
C SER A 377 -17.83 -8.77 15.72
N LEU A 378 -17.39 -8.77 14.46
CA LEU A 378 -18.14 -8.19 13.35
C LEU A 378 -19.48 -8.95 13.13
N PRO A 379 -20.52 -8.27 12.57
CA PRO A 379 -21.77 -8.92 12.22
C PRO A 379 -21.55 -10.16 11.34
N GLU A 380 -22.21 -11.26 11.68
CA GLU A 380 -22.07 -12.56 10.99
C GLU A 380 -22.34 -12.44 9.49
N HIS A 381 -23.46 -11.80 9.11
CA HIS A 381 -23.79 -11.59 7.70
C HIS A 381 -22.72 -10.81 6.92
N PHE A 382 -22.02 -9.87 7.56
CA PHE A 382 -20.93 -9.15 6.91
C PHE A 382 -19.70 -10.02 6.73
N LYS A 383 -19.33 -10.82 7.74
CA LYS A 383 -18.22 -11.79 7.64
C LYS A 383 -18.46 -12.79 6.53
N ASP A 384 -19.68 -13.35 6.48
CA ASP A 384 -20.10 -14.32 5.45
C ASP A 384 -20.04 -13.72 4.05
N TYR A 385 -20.58 -12.52 3.87
CA TYR A 385 -20.55 -11.83 2.57
C TYR A 385 -19.13 -11.49 2.12
N ALA A 386 -18.29 -10.99 3.01
CA ALA A 386 -16.88 -10.71 2.70
C ALA A 386 -16.11 -12.00 2.34
N ALA A 387 -16.35 -13.11 3.06
CA ALA A 387 -15.75 -14.40 2.77
C ALA A 387 -16.19 -14.94 1.40
N ASP A 388 -17.49 -14.86 1.09
CA ASP A 388 -18.02 -15.25 -0.22
C ASP A 388 -17.38 -14.47 -1.38
N ILE A 389 -17.33 -13.14 -1.28
CA ILE A 389 -16.67 -12.29 -2.26
C ILE A 389 -15.17 -12.64 -2.39
N SER A 390 -14.47 -12.92 -1.29
CA SER A 390 -13.07 -13.35 -1.32
C SER A 390 -12.88 -14.67 -2.06
N ILE A 391 -13.73 -15.66 -1.79
CA ILE A 391 -13.68 -16.97 -2.43
C ILE A 391 -13.86 -16.85 -3.95
N ARG A 392 -14.79 -15.99 -4.38
CA ARG A 392 -15.11 -15.82 -5.79
C ARG A 392 -14.14 -14.92 -6.56
N THR A 393 -13.51 -13.93 -5.88
CA THR A 393 -12.80 -12.86 -6.59
C THR A 393 -11.32 -12.73 -6.26
N SER A 394 -10.86 -13.22 -5.10
CA SER A 394 -9.51 -12.97 -4.56
C SER A 394 -9.10 -11.48 -4.57
N SER A 395 -10.07 -10.57 -4.39
CA SER A 395 -9.87 -9.12 -4.51
C SER A 395 -9.84 -8.38 -3.16
N ILE A 396 -10.02 -9.10 -2.05
CA ILE A 396 -10.11 -8.53 -0.69
C ILE A 396 -8.95 -9.01 0.16
N GLN A 397 -8.45 -8.15 1.05
CA GLN A 397 -7.56 -8.53 2.14
C GLN A 397 -8.21 -8.25 3.49
N TYR A 398 -7.66 -8.85 4.53
CA TYR A 398 -8.14 -8.71 5.90
C TYR A 398 -7.00 -8.23 6.81
N GLU A 399 -7.32 -7.28 7.70
CA GLU A 399 -6.40 -6.80 8.73
C GLU A 399 -7.09 -6.82 10.08
N ASN A 400 -6.37 -7.23 11.10
CA ASN A 400 -6.89 -7.44 12.44
C ASN A 400 -7.12 -6.12 13.17
N ASP A 401 -8.38 -5.68 13.21
CA ASP A 401 -8.78 -4.45 13.89
C ASP A 401 -8.51 -4.53 15.41
N ASP A 402 -8.58 -5.72 15.99
CA ASP A 402 -8.43 -5.90 17.44
C ASP A 402 -6.99 -5.70 17.93
N VAL A 403 -5.98 -5.93 17.09
CA VAL A 403 -4.57 -5.61 17.42
C VAL A 403 -4.19 -4.20 16.97
N MET A 404 -4.88 -3.63 15.98
CA MET A 404 -4.56 -2.32 15.40
C MET A 404 -5.25 -1.17 16.17
N LYS A 405 -6.53 -1.31 16.46
CA LYS A 405 -7.34 -0.31 17.15
C LYS A 405 -6.78 0.16 18.50
N PRO A 406 -6.20 -0.68 19.37
CA PRO A 406 -5.57 -0.22 20.61
C PRO A 406 -4.42 0.76 20.41
N ILE A 407 -3.75 0.73 19.25
CA ILE A 407 -2.60 1.57 18.91
C ILE A 407 -3.03 2.82 18.13
N TRP A 408 -3.94 2.67 17.17
CA TRP A 408 -4.28 3.71 16.20
C TRP A 408 -5.64 4.38 16.45
N GLY A 409 -6.43 3.90 17.44
CA GLY A 409 -7.83 4.31 17.63
C GLY A 409 -8.75 3.66 16.60
N ASP A 410 -9.98 4.17 16.47
CA ASP A 410 -11.00 3.63 15.57
C ASP A 410 -11.15 4.43 14.25
N ASP A 411 -10.34 5.46 14.05
CA ASP A 411 -10.29 6.26 12.83
C ASP A 411 -8.87 6.26 12.22
N TYR A 412 -8.46 5.11 11.74
CA TYR A 412 -7.20 4.92 11.04
C TYR A 412 -7.42 4.42 9.62
N SER A 413 -6.45 4.64 8.77
CA SER A 413 -6.40 4.21 7.38
C SER A 413 -5.18 3.32 7.13
N ILE A 414 -5.25 2.51 6.07
CA ILE A 414 -4.12 1.69 5.63
C ILE A 414 -3.36 2.41 4.53
N CYS A 415 -2.13 2.74 4.82
CA CYS A 415 -1.19 3.29 3.86
C CYS A 415 -0.61 2.19 2.98
N CYS A 416 -0.89 2.21 1.68
CA CYS A 416 -0.37 1.22 0.73
C CYS A 416 -1.00 -0.17 0.92
N CYS A 417 -0.24 -1.10 1.50
CA CYS A 417 -0.61 -2.51 1.57
C CYS A 417 -1.20 -2.88 2.93
N VAL A 418 -0.45 -2.62 4.01
CA VAL A 418 -0.73 -3.18 5.36
C VAL A 418 -0.30 -2.25 6.50
N SER A 419 0.09 -1.02 6.22
CA SER A 419 0.60 -0.10 7.25
C SER A 419 -0.50 0.83 7.73
N ALA A 420 -0.78 0.88 9.03
CA ALA A 420 -1.76 1.79 9.58
C ALA A 420 -1.22 3.21 9.81
N THR A 421 -2.13 4.19 9.75
CA THR A 421 -1.90 5.59 10.13
C THR A 421 -3.19 6.21 10.63
N GLN A 422 -3.13 7.06 11.65
CA GLN A 422 -4.32 7.83 12.07
C GLN A 422 -4.71 8.80 10.97
N THR A 423 -5.96 8.70 10.49
CA THR A 423 -6.45 9.49 9.37
C THR A 423 -6.44 10.98 9.69
N GLY A 424 -5.80 11.77 8.84
CA GLY A 424 -5.71 13.22 9.02
C GLY A 424 -4.81 13.70 10.16
N LYS A 425 -4.12 12.82 10.88
CA LYS A 425 -3.24 13.12 12.02
C LYS A 425 -1.78 12.75 11.77
N GLU A 426 -1.54 11.77 10.95
CA GLU A 426 -0.23 11.15 10.74
C GLU A 426 0.13 11.05 9.27
N MET A 427 1.42 10.95 9.01
CA MET A 427 1.96 10.56 7.72
C MET A 427 3.11 9.58 7.89
N GLN A 428 3.38 8.77 6.88
CA GLN A 428 4.51 7.85 6.90
C GLN A 428 5.60 8.28 5.91
N PHE A 429 6.83 8.32 6.39
CA PHE A 429 7.99 8.35 5.51
C PHE A 429 8.24 6.94 4.95
N PHE A 430 7.99 6.77 3.65
CA PHE A 430 8.16 5.47 3.00
C PHE A 430 9.62 5.04 2.96
N GLY A 431 9.90 3.79 3.32
CA GLY A 431 11.23 3.32 3.63
C GLY A 431 11.80 2.16 2.82
N ALA A 432 11.17 1.66 1.78
CA ALA A 432 11.76 0.53 1.04
C ALA A 432 11.98 -0.75 1.89
N ARG A 433 12.97 -1.58 1.56
CA ARG A 433 13.29 -2.82 2.30
C ARG A 433 14.79 -3.03 2.43
N ALA A 434 15.20 -3.54 3.59
CA ALA A 434 16.51 -4.09 3.83
C ALA A 434 16.48 -5.61 3.60
N ASN A 435 17.43 -6.14 2.81
CA ASN A 435 17.55 -7.57 2.53
C ASN A 435 18.36 -8.26 3.63
N LEU A 436 17.69 -8.79 4.65
CA LEU A 436 18.33 -9.46 5.79
C LEU A 436 18.97 -10.80 5.38
N ALA A 437 18.50 -11.44 4.33
CA ALA A 437 19.12 -12.64 3.79
C ALA A 437 20.52 -12.33 3.23
N LYS A 438 20.68 -11.25 2.46
CA LYS A 438 22.02 -10.80 2.03
C LYS A 438 22.89 -10.36 3.20
N CYS A 439 22.31 -9.71 4.19
CA CYS A 439 23.00 -9.29 5.41
C CYS A 439 23.63 -10.51 6.14
N LEU A 440 22.89 -11.63 6.23
CA LEU A 440 23.43 -12.89 6.77
C LEU A 440 24.62 -13.42 5.94
N LEU A 441 24.50 -13.42 4.61
CA LEU A 441 25.59 -13.84 3.72
C LEU A 441 26.82 -12.92 3.82
N TYR A 442 26.61 -11.60 4.04
CA TYR A 442 27.70 -10.66 4.30
C TYR A 442 28.37 -10.94 5.65
N ALA A 443 27.62 -11.30 6.67
CA ALA A 443 28.17 -11.70 7.97
C ALA A 443 29.09 -12.95 7.84
N ILE A 444 28.70 -13.90 7.01
CA ILE A 444 29.49 -15.11 6.73
C ILE A 444 30.74 -14.80 5.89
N ASN A 445 30.60 -13.91 4.90
CA ASN A 445 31.66 -13.62 3.91
C ASN A 445 32.41 -12.29 4.15
N GLY A 446 32.35 -11.72 5.36
CA GLY A 446 33.13 -10.52 5.72
C GLY A 446 32.70 -9.27 4.92
N GLY A 447 31.44 -9.12 4.57
CA GLY A 447 30.88 -7.95 3.87
C GLY A 447 31.00 -7.98 2.35
N ILE A 448 31.46 -9.08 1.76
CA ILE A 448 31.59 -9.22 0.29
C ILE A 448 30.24 -9.68 -0.30
N ASP A 449 29.79 -9.00 -1.35
CA ASP A 449 28.64 -9.41 -2.13
C ASP A 449 28.98 -10.57 -3.07
N LEU A 450 28.24 -11.66 -2.99
CA LEU A 450 28.52 -12.90 -3.76
C LEU A 450 28.27 -12.75 -5.26
N LYS A 451 27.42 -11.78 -5.68
CA LYS A 451 27.11 -11.59 -7.10
C LYS A 451 28.08 -10.61 -7.79
N SER A 452 28.29 -9.44 -7.18
CA SER A 452 29.21 -8.43 -7.75
C SER A 452 30.66 -8.65 -7.39
N ARG A 453 30.95 -9.44 -6.37
CA ARG A 453 32.30 -9.67 -5.79
C ARG A 453 32.89 -8.40 -5.17
N GLU A 454 32.09 -7.39 -4.90
CA GLU A 454 32.52 -6.15 -4.28
C GLU A 454 32.45 -6.23 -2.75
N GLN A 455 33.36 -5.51 -2.08
CA GLN A 455 33.24 -5.21 -0.66
C GLN A 455 32.14 -4.17 -0.49
N VAL A 456 30.96 -4.60 -0.06
CA VAL A 456 29.77 -3.75 0.13
C VAL A 456 29.57 -3.41 1.59
N GLY A 457 29.57 -4.42 2.47
CA GLY A 457 29.55 -4.23 3.91
C GLY A 457 30.93 -4.00 4.51
N PRO A 458 31.03 -3.72 5.82
CA PRO A 458 32.32 -3.64 6.52
C PRO A 458 33.11 -4.94 6.42
N ASP A 459 34.44 -4.83 6.38
CA ASP A 459 35.34 -5.99 6.41
C ASP A 459 35.42 -6.58 7.84
N TYR A 460 34.37 -7.27 8.24
CA TYR A 460 34.32 -8.04 9.50
C TYR A 460 34.83 -9.45 9.26
N LYS A 461 36.03 -9.68 8.90
CA LYS A 461 36.68 -10.97 8.63
C LYS A 461 35.70 -12.14 8.39
N PRO A 462 35.78 -12.85 7.26
CA PRO A 462 34.85 -13.94 6.95
C PRO A 462 34.98 -15.10 7.96
N ILE A 463 33.94 -15.91 8.06
CA ILE A 463 34.00 -17.20 8.74
C ILE A 463 34.83 -18.15 7.91
N THR A 464 35.80 -18.82 8.54
CA THR A 464 36.76 -19.72 7.84
C THR A 464 36.56 -21.20 8.16
N SER A 465 35.70 -21.52 9.16
CA SER A 465 35.40 -22.90 9.54
C SER A 465 34.74 -23.69 8.42
N GLU A 466 34.95 -24.99 8.37
CA GLU A 466 34.29 -25.92 7.43
C GLU A 466 32.79 -26.04 7.73
N TYR A 467 32.42 -26.05 9.00
CA TYR A 467 31.05 -26.07 9.46
C TYR A 467 30.71 -24.75 10.16
N LEU A 468 29.51 -24.27 9.95
CA LEU A 468 29.03 -23.04 10.63
C LEU A 468 28.72 -23.33 12.10
N ASP A 469 29.27 -22.48 12.97
CA ASP A 469 28.93 -22.44 14.39
C ASP A 469 27.86 -21.38 14.65
N TYR A 470 26.80 -21.75 15.38
CA TYR A 470 25.66 -20.88 15.60
C TYR A 470 26.02 -19.58 16.35
N ASP A 471 26.83 -19.68 17.40
CA ASP A 471 27.18 -18.53 18.24
C ASP A 471 28.12 -17.57 17.46
N GLU A 472 29.03 -18.10 16.66
CA GLU A 472 29.87 -17.30 15.78
C GLU A 472 29.02 -16.56 14.72
N VAL A 473 28.10 -17.26 14.07
CA VAL A 473 27.23 -16.68 13.04
C VAL A 473 26.34 -15.58 13.63
N ILE A 474 25.66 -15.84 14.75
CA ILE A 474 24.79 -14.86 15.43
C ILE A 474 25.58 -13.61 15.79
N LYS A 475 26.78 -13.75 16.36
CA LYS A 475 27.61 -12.60 16.75
C LYS A 475 27.99 -11.74 15.55
N LYS A 476 28.39 -12.36 14.43
CA LYS A 476 28.76 -11.63 13.20
C LYS A 476 27.54 -11.03 12.51
N TYR A 477 26.44 -11.74 12.55
CA TYR A 477 25.18 -11.27 11.97
C TYR A 477 24.62 -10.07 12.74
N ASP A 478 24.68 -10.10 14.05
CA ASP A 478 24.27 -8.97 14.90
C ASP A 478 25.08 -7.69 14.57
N GLN A 479 26.41 -7.81 14.43
CA GLN A 479 27.26 -6.68 14.03
C GLN A 479 26.94 -6.19 12.61
N MET A 480 26.66 -7.09 11.68
CA MET A 480 26.31 -6.72 10.30
C MET A 480 24.93 -6.04 10.22
N MET A 481 23.98 -6.45 11.05
CA MET A 481 22.68 -5.79 11.18
C MET A 481 22.80 -4.37 11.77
N ASP A 482 23.74 -4.12 12.71
CA ASP A 482 23.98 -2.75 13.21
C ASP A 482 24.45 -1.81 12.10
N TRP A 483 25.40 -2.26 11.28
CA TRP A 483 25.86 -1.51 10.11
C TRP A 483 24.71 -1.25 9.13
N LEU A 484 23.95 -2.29 8.79
CA LEU A 484 22.85 -2.18 7.82
C LEU A 484 21.76 -1.23 8.32
N ALA A 485 21.38 -1.28 9.59
CA ALA A 485 20.38 -0.39 10.18
C ALA A 485 20.82 1.08 10.08
N GLY A 486 22.08 1.38 10.39
CA GLY A 486 22.63 2.74 10.26
C GLY A 486 22.65 3.23 8.81
N LEU A 487 23.15 2.44 7.89
CA LEU A 487 23.18 2.78 6.46
C LEU A 487 21.77 2.96 5.89
N TYR A 488 20.86 2.07 6.24
CA TYR A 488 19.48 2.09 5.77
C TYR A 488 18.74 3.36 6.22
N VAL A 489 18.75 3.66 7.51
CA VAL A 489 18.09 4.86 8.05
C VAL A 489 18.71 6.12 7.49
N ASN A 490 20.05 6.23 7.40
CA ASN A 490 20.72 7.41 6.84
C ASN A 490 20.40 7.62 5.35
N THR A 491 20.27 6.52 4.58
CA THR A 491 19.86 6.59 3.16
C THR A 491 18.43 7.16 3.06
N LEU A 492 17.52 6.69 3.89
CA LEU A 492 16.15 7.16 3.91
C LEU A 492 16.02 8.60 4.41
N ASN A 493 16.77 9.01 5.45
CA ASN A 493 16.81 10.39 5.92
C ASN A 493 17.11 11.37 4.78
N LEU A 494 18.12 11.04 3.98
CA LEU A 494 18.51 11.83 2.82
C LEU A 494 17.38 11.92 1.79
N ILE A 495 16.74 10.79 1.48
CA ILE A 495 15.65 10.73 0.51
C ILE A 495 14.45 11.54 1.00
N GLN A 496 14.02 11.39 2.27
CA GLN A 496 12.87 12.09 2.81
C GLN A 496 13.10 13.60 2.88
N TYR A 497 14.32 14.04 3.24
CA TYR A 497 14.71 15.45 3.16
C TYR A 497 14.55 16.01 1.74
N MET A 498 14.99 15.26 0.72
CA MET A 498 14.92 15.72 -0.66
C MET A 498 13.47 15.71 -1.21
N HIS A 499 12.60 14.84 -0.71
CA HIS A 499 11.16 14.92 -1.00
C HIS A 499 10.57 16.22 -0.47
N ASP A 500 10.74 16.52 0.80
CA ASP A 500 10.23 17.76 1.40
C ASP A 500 10.74 19.00 0.64
N LYS A 501 11.97 18.94 0.15
CA LYS A 501 12.59 20.09 -0.51
C LYS A 501 12.15 20.27 -1.96
N TYR A 502 11.97 19.22 -2.72
CA TYR A 502 11.78 19.29 -4.18
C TYR A 502 10.47 18.68 -4.67
N TYR A 503 9.79 17.91 -3.85
CA TYR A 503 8.56 17.20 -4.25
C TYR A 503 7.58 17.07 -3.08
N TYR A 504 7.33 18.17 -2.39
CA TYR A 504 6.40 18.22 -1.26
C TYR A 504 4.95 18.00 -1.68
N GLU A 505 4.23 17.18 -0.95
CA GLU A 505 2.88 16.70 -1.23
C GLU A 505 1.80 17.65 -0.67
N ALA A 506 1.77 18.90 -1.14
CA ALA A 506 0.95 19.96 -0.59
C ALA A 506 -0.56 19.68 -0.60
N ALA A 507 -1.06 19.00 -1.63
CA ALA A 507 -2.49 18.69 -1.76
C ALA A 507 -2.97 17.68 -0.71
N GLU A 508 -2.19 16.63 -0.44
CA GLU A 508 -2.49 15.65 0.61
C GLU A 508 -2.30 16.24 2.00
N MET A 509 -1.18 16.94 2.21
CA MET A 509 -0.85 17.56 3.49
C MET A 509 -1.79 18.70 3.87
N ALA A 510 -2.47 19.33 2.90
CA ALA A 510 -3.53 20.28 3.17
C ALA A 510 -4.75 19.67 3.89
N LEU A 511 -4.92 18.36 3.76
CA LEU A 511 -5.99 17.56 4.36
C LEU A 511 -5.50 16.72 5.54
N ILE A 512 -4.43 17.18 6.19
CA ILE A 512 -3.85 16.61 7.41
C ILE A 512 -3.65 17.75 8.40
N ASP A 513 -3.68 17.45 9.70
CA ASP A 513 -3.36 18.42 10.75
C ASP A 513 -1.97 19.04 10.54
N THR A 514 -1.84 20.28 10.93
CA THR A 514 -0.56 20.98 10.83
C THR A 514 0.48 20.43 11.80
N ASP A 515 0.04 19.93 12.96
CA ASP A 515 0.88 19.19 13.92
C ASP A 515 0.85 17.69 13.60
N VAL A 516 1.67 17.30 12.64
CA VAL A 516 1.68 15.94 12.09
C VAL A 516 2.63 15.04 12.86
N ARG A 517 2.12 13.93 13.40
CA ARG A 517 2.98 12.82 13.84
C ARG A 517 3.52 12.09 12.61
N ARG A 518 4.83 11.80 12.63
CA ARG A 518 5.50 11.12 11.52
C ARG A 518 6.03 9.76 11.95
N THR A 519 5.68 8.72 11.19
CA THR A 519 6.33 7.42 11.32
C THR A 519 7.39 7.27 10.23
N PHE A 520 8.41 6.47 10.53
CA PHE A 520 9.53 6.19 9.63
C PHE A 520 9.46 4.72 9.24
N ALA A 521 8.70 4.47 8.16
CA ALA A 521 8.43 3.12 7.71
C ALA A 521 9.67 2.45 7.17
N THR A 522 10.03 1.31 7.73
CA THR A 522 11.09 0.43 7.25
C THR A 522 10.53 -0.94 6.85
N GLY A 523 11.34 -1.82 6.32
CA GLY A 523 10.87 -3.15 5.95
C GLY A 523 11.96 -4.19 5.81
N ILE A 524 11.57 -5.43 6.05
CA ILE A 524 12.42 -6.61 6.01
C ILE A 524 12.11 -7.45 4.76
N ALA A 525 13.13 -7.86 4.01
CA ALA A 525 13.06 -8.88 2.98
C ALA A 525 13.92 -10.08 3.35
N GLY A 526 13.51 -11.30 2.96
CA GLY A 526 14.20 -12.54 3.21
C GLY A 526 14.01 -13.10 4.63
N PHE A 527 12.97 -12.67 5.32
CA PHE A 527 12.68 -13.01 6.71
C PHE A 527 12.71 -14.51 6.98
N SER A 528 11.84 -15.28 6.32
CA SER A 528 11.69 -16.72 6.57
C SER A 528 12.94 -17.51 6.22
N HIS A 529 13.66 -17.12 5.16
CA HIS A 529 14.91 -17.76 4.78
C HIS A 529 16.03 -17.54 5.81
N VAL A 530 16.08 -16.37 6.45
CA VAL A 530 17.01 -16.12 7.56
C VAL A 530 16.65 -17.00 8.76
N VAL A 531 15.36 -17.06 9.10
CA VAL A 531 14.86 -17.91 10.23
C VAL A 531 15.25 -19.36 10.00
N ASP A 532 14.93 -19.93 8.82
CA ASP A 532 15.23 -21.32 8.48
C ASP A 532 16.75 -21.57 8.39
N SER A 533 17.53 -20.60 7.88
CA SER A 533 19.00 -20.70 7.84
C SER A 533 19.62 -20.73 9.23
N LEU A 534 19.17 -19.87 10.14
CA LEU A 534 19.61 -19.87 11.53
C LEU A 534 19.18 -21.13 12.28
N SER A 535 17.99 -21.64 11.99
CA SER A 535 17.49 -22.92 12.51
C SER A 535 18.35 -24.09 12.01
N ALA A 536 18.69 -24.11 10.69
CA ALA A 536 19.58 -25.11 10.13
C ALA A 536 20.96 -25.12 10.81
N ILE A 537 21.56 -23.96 11.00
CA ILE A 537 22.87 -23.82 11.66
C ILE A 537 22.80 -24.27 13.12
N LYS A 538 21.67 -24.01 13.81
CA LYS A 538 21.48 -24.35 15.23
C LYS A 538 21.21 -25.84 15.49
N TYR A 539 20.42 -26.48 14.62
CA TYR A 539 19.86 -27.81 14.88
C TYR A 539 20.35 -28.91 13.93
N ALA A 540 21.04 -28.53 12.84
CA ALA A 540 21.65 -29.46 11.90
C ALA A 540 23.17 -29.20 11.76
N LYS A 541 23.83 -29.84 10.84
CA LYS A 541 25.24 -29.57 10.47
C LYS A 541 25.26 -28.88 9.12
N VAL A 542 25.72 -27.65 9.08
CA VAL A 542 25.83 -26.84 7.86
C VAL A 542 27.30 -26.73 7.46
N LYS A 543 27.67 -27.45 6.39
CA LYS A 543 28.99 -27.39 5.77
C LYS A 543 29.07 -26.27 4.76
N THR A 544 30.14 -25.50 4.80
CA THR A 544 30.40 -24.42 3.83
C THR A 544 31.06 -24.96 2.55
N ILE A 545 30.54 -24.55 1.38
CA ILE A 545 31.17 -24.81 0.09
C ILE A 545 31.77 -23.49 -0.39
N ARG A 546 33.12 -23.53 -0.62
CA ARG A 546 33.86 -22.33 -0.99
C ARG A 546 34.32 -22.40 -2.43
N ASP A 547 34.39 -21.23 -3.08
CA ASP A 547 35.01 -21.07 -4.37
C ASP A 547 36.58 -20.87 -4.26
N GLU A 548 37.22 -20.70 -5.38
CA GLU A 548 38.69 -20.49 -5.46
C GLU A 548 39.15 -19.22 -4.72
N SER A 549 38.28 -18.24 -4.52
CA SER A 549 38.59 -17.03 -3.76
C SER A 549 38.41 -17.20 -2.24
N GLY A 550 37.92 -18.36 -1.80
CA GLY A 550 37.65 -18.68 -0.40
C GLY A 550 36.28 -18.19 0.10
N LEU A 551 35.47 -17.59 -0.75
CA LEU A 551 34.10 -17.16 -0.39
C LEU A 551 33.18 -18.36 -0.30
N VAL A 552 32.29 -18.35 0.72
CA VAL A 552 31.23 -19.35 0.86
C VAL A 552 30.14 -19.05 -0.16
N VAL A 553 30.00 -19.93 -1.16
CA VAL A 553 29.07 -19.73 -2.29
C VAL A 553 27.89 -20.68 -2.25
N ASP A 554 27.97 -21.78 -1.49
CA ASP A 554 26.87 -22.74 -1.30
C ASP A 554 27.03 -23.48 0.04
N TYR A 555 26.05 -24.31 0.39
CA TYR A 555 25.99 -25.04 1.64
C TYR A 555 25.47 -26.47 1.43
N GLU A 556 26.00 -27.40 2.24
CA GLU A 556 25.46 -28.74 2.42
C GLU A 556 24.95 -28.87 3.84
N THR A 557 23.66 -29.14 3.99
CA THR A 557 23.00 -29.27 5.31
C THR A 557 22.68 -30.72 5.58
N GLU A 558 23.31 -31.30 6.62
CA GLU A 558 23.11 -32.67 7.04
C GLU A 558 22.21 -32.68 8.31
N GLY A 559 21.15 -33.47 8.26
CA GLY A 559 20.19 -33.63 9.33
C GLY A 559 18.91 -32.82 9.16
N ASN A 560 17.94 -33.05 10.04
CA ASN A 560 16.67 -32.34 10.04
C ASN A 560 16.75 -31.16 11.01
N PHE A 561 16.07 -30.07 10.66
CA PHE A 561 15.92 -28.89 11.49
C PHE A 561 14.48 -28.37 11.44
N PRO A 562 13.98 -27.72 12.52
CA PRO A 562 12.66 -27.12 12.51
C PRO A 562 12.60 -25.97 11.50
N ARG A 563 11.51 -25.91 10.73
CA ARG A 563 11.27 -24.84 9.77
C ARG A 563 10.09 -23.98 10.20
N TYR A 564 10.22 -22.69 9.98
CA TYR A 564 9.15 -21.72 10.17
C TYR A 564 7.93 -22.05 9.31
N GLY A 565 6.73 -21.91 9.88
CA GLY A 565 5.47 -22.26 9.21
C GLY A 565 4.92 -23.64 9.56
N ASN A 566 5.40 -24.26 10.65
CA ASN A 566 4.97 -25.57 11.11
C ASN A 566 4.52 -25.60 12.57
N ASP A 567 4.28 -24.43 13.17
CA ASP A 567 3.93 -24.26 14.59
C ASP A 567 4.97 -24.91 15.54
N ASP A 568 6.25 -24.70 15.21
CA ASP A 568 7.37 -25.22 16.01
C ASP A 568 8.12 -24.04 16.65
N ASP A 569 7.98 -23.90 17.98
CA ASP A 569 8.56 -22.80 18.75
C ASP A 569 10.08 -22.65 18.56
N ARG A 570 10.80 -23.73 18.24
CA ARG A 570 12.24 -23.67 17.99
C ARG A 570 12.60 -22.81 16.78
N ALA A 571 11.74 -22.77 15.75
CA ALA A 571 11.89 -21.89 14.60
C ALA A 571 11.18 -20.55 14.83
N ASP A 572 9.97 -20.58 15.39
CA ASP A 572 9.14 -19.40 15.58
C ASP A 572 9.78 -18.40 16.56
N ASP A 573 10.48 -18.87 17.62
CA ASP A 573 11.26 -18.02 18.53
C ASP A 573 12.41 -17.28 17.79
N ILE A 574 13.04 -17.93 16.81
CA ILE A 574 14.08 -17.27 15.97
C ILE A 574 13.42 -16.16 15.15
N ALA A 575 12.21 -16.38 14.63
CA ALA A 575 11.48 -15.39 13.87
C ALA A 575 11.14 -14.15 14.72
N VAL A 576 10.63 -14.34 15.92
CA VAL A 576 10.35 -13.26 16.90
C VAL A 576 11.64 -12.52 17.26
N TRP A 577 12.73 -13.25 17.55
CA TRP A 577 14.04 -12.66 17.85
C TRP A 577 14.56 -11.77 16.72
N LEU A 578 14.47 -12.25 15.48
CA LEU A 578 14.95 -11.52 14.30
C LEU A 578 14.20 -10.19 14.12
N LEU A 579 12.87 -10.21 14.22
CA LEU A 579 12.03 -9.03 14.12
C LEU A 579 12.41 -7.99 15.20
N LYS A 580 12.43 -8.41 16.46
CA LYS A 580 12.73 -7.52 17.59
C LYS A 580 14.14 -6.96 17.51
N THR A 581 15.12 -7.80 17.20
CA THR A 581 16.54 -7.38 17.13
C THR A 581 16.74 -6.33 16.06
N PHE A 582 16.17 -6.51 14.86
CA PHE A 582 16.37 -5.54 13.79
C PHE A 582 15.66 -4.21 14.06
N LEU A 583 14.42 -4.22 14.57
CA LEU A 583 13.73 -2.98 14.94
C LEU A 583 14.47 -2.22 16.07
N ASP A 584 15.00 -2.91 17.08
CA ASP A 584 15.79 -2.26 18.14
C ASP A 584 17.04 -1.56 17.58
N LYS A 585 17.65 -2.10 16.54
CA LYS A 585 18.80 -1.47 15.87
C LYS A 585 18.37 -0.23 15.07
N LEU A 586 17.21 -0.28 14.40
CA LEU A 586 16.64 0.86 13.69
C LEU A 586 16.28 2.01 14.65
N LYS A 587 15.67 1.69 15.81
CA LYS A 587 15.28 2.68 16.85
C LYS A 587 16.46 3.42 17.46
N LYS A 588 17.68 2.89 17.37
CA LYS A 588 18.91 3.58 17.84
C LYS A 588 19.40 4.66 16.90
N GLN A 589 18.89 4.72 15.66
CA GLN A 589 19.34 5.66 14.64
C GLN A 589 18.55 6.97 14.73
N HIS A 590 19.22 8.07 14.41
CA HIS A 590 18.53 9.36 14.22
C HIS A 590 17.70 9.32 12.93
N THR A 591 16.44 9.73 13.03
CA THR A 591 15.49 9.78 11.92
C THR A 591 15.17 11.21 11.51
N TYR A 592 14.90 11.42 10.25
CA TYR A 592 14.54 12.73 9.72
C TYR A 592 13.25 13.25 10.37
N ARG A 593 13.28 14.52 10.86
CA ARG A 593 12.18 15.19 11.58
C ARG A 593 11.70 14.41 12.82
N ASP A 594 12.62 13.74 13.50
CA ASP A 594 12.36 12.93 14.71
C ASP A 594 11.20 11.94 14.54
N SER A 595 11.01 11.40 13.31
CA SER A 595 9.98 10.44 13.01
C SER A 595 10.20 9.11 13.72
N GLU A 596 9.12 8.46 14.13
CA GLU A 596 9.17 7.21 14.88
C GLU A 596 9.48 6.01 13.98
N PRO A 597 10.58 5.26 14.17
CA PRO A 597 10.88 4.08 13.38
C PRO A 597 9.87 2.97 13.59
N THR A 598 9.28 2.52 12.49
CA THR A 598 8.42 1.35 12.40
C THR A 598 9.02 0.35 11.42
N THR A 599 8.53 -0.89 11.39
CA THR A 599 9.00 -1.88 10.43
C THR A 599 7.87 -2.78 9.92
N SER A 600 8.08 -3.37 8.75
CA SER A 600 7.18 -4.36 8.16
C SER A 600 7.92 -5.63 7.79
N ILE A 601 7.21 -6.74 7.78
CA ILE A 601 7.62 -7.98 7.11
C ILE A 601 6.77 -8.09 5.84
N LEU A 602 7.21 -7.41 4.79
CA LEU A 602 6.46 -7.25 3.54
C LEU A 602 7.44 -7.07 2.38
N THR A 603 7.30 -7.87 1.33
CA THR A 603 8.18 -7.79 0.14
C THR A 603 7.46 -7.35 -1.13
N ILE A 604 6.12 -7.35 -1.14
CA ILE A 604 5.33 -7.25 -2.38
C ILE A 604 5.81 -8.31 -3.39
N THR A 605 5.76 -8.06 -4.69
CA THR A 605 6.34 -8.97 -5.72
C THR A 605 7.85 -8.79 -5.91
N SER A 606 8.46 -7.88 -5.16
CA SER A 606 9.91 -7.64 -5.22
C SER A 606 10.74 -8.80 -4.65
N ASN A 607 10.12 -9.79 -3.99
CA ASN A 607 10.77 -11.02 -3.53
C ASN A 607 11.55 -11.73 -4.64
N VAL A 608 11.07 -11.69 -5.88
CA VAL A 608 11.76 -12.23 -7.06
C VAL A 608 13.06 -11.45 -7.33
N VAL A 609 12.98 -10.12 -7.32
CA VAL A 609 14.16 -9.24 -7.56
C VAL A 609 15.19 -9.38 -6.44
N TYR A 610 14.74 -9.46 -5.19
CA TYR A 610 15.64 -9.70 -4.04
C TYR A 610 16.32 -11.06 -4.15
N GLY A 611 15.56 -12.11 -4.51
CA GLY A 611 16.07 -13.45 -4.69
C GLY A 611 17.16 -13.53 -5.76
N LYS A 612 16.95 -12.90 -6.93
CA LYS A 612 17.95 -12.79 -8.00
C LYS A 612 19.26 -12.16 -7.55
N ALA A 613 19.22 -11.27 -6.58
CA ALA A 613 20.39 -10.59 -6.04
C ALA A 613 21.05 -11.34 -4.85
N THR A 614 20.46 -12.44 -4.37
CA THR A 614 20.87 -13.15 -3.15
C THR A 614 21.49 -14.50 -3.50
N GLY A 615 22.66 -14.82 -2.88
CA GLY A 615 23.36 -16.10 -3.02
C GLY A 615 22.61 -17.28 -2.39
N SER A 616 23.16 -18.50 -2.50
CA SER A 616 22.65 -19.68 -1.80
C SER A 616 22.65 -19.47 -0.27
N MET A 617 21.74 -20.11 0.42
CA MET A 617 21.54 -19.96 1.87
C MET A 617 21.57 -21.32 2.60
N PRO A 618 21.89 -21.31 3.91
CA PRO A 618 21.98 -22.53 4.73
C PRO A 618 20.69 -23.36 4.83
N ASP A 619 19.53 -22.75 4.62
CA ASP A 619 18.21 -23.40 4.60
C ASP A 619 17.99 -24.32 3.38
N GLY A 620 18.88 -24.27 2.40
CA GLY A 620 18.84 -25.03 1.15
C GLY A 620 18.41 -24.21 -0.08
N ARG A 621 17.99 -22.94 0.10
CA ARG A 621 17.66 -22.05 -1.02
C ARG A 621 18.89 -21.80 -1.90
N LYS A 622 18.75 -21.91 -3.21
CA LYS A 622 19.83 -21.71 -4.17
C LYS A 622 19.93 -20.26 -4.66
N ALA A 623 21.13 -19.90 -5.08
CA ALA A 623 21.41 -18.55 -5.59
C ALA A 623 20.46 -18.19 -6.75
N GLY A 624 19.85 -17.02 -6.67
CA GLY A 624 18.95 -16.49 -7.70
C GLY A 624 17.49 -16.94 -7.60
N GLU A 625 17.16 -17.92 -6.79
CA GLU A 625 15.77 -18.30 -6.53
C GLU A 625 15.03 -17.15 -5.81
N PRO A 626 13.70 -16.98 -6.04
CA PRO A 626 12.91 -16.01 -5.29
C PRO A 626 13.02 -16.19 -3.77
N LEU A 627 12.97 -15.08 -3.02
CA LEU A 627 12.73 -15.15 -1.57
C LEU A 627 11.27 -15.40 -1.29
N ALA A 628 10.91 -15.93 -0.12
CA ALA A 628 9.53 -16.02 0.31
C ALA A 628 8.91 -14.61 0.44
N PRO A 629 7.65 -14.42 0.04
CA PRO A 629 7.00 -13.12 0.12
C PRO A 629 6.55 -12.80 1.55
N GLY A 630 6.90 -11.60 2.03
CA GLY A 630 6.48 -11.13 3.36
C GLY A 630 6.87 -12.06 4.48
N ALA A 631 5.91 -12.36 5.35
CA ALA A 631 6.05 -13.27 6.49
C ALA A 631 5.66 -14.73 6.14
N ASN A 632 5.37 -15.02 4.89
CA ASN A 632 5.10 -16.41 4.47
C ASN A 632 6.31 -17.30 4.75
N PRO A 633 6.07 -18.56 5.12
CA PRO A 633 7.12 -19.54 5.20
C PRO A 633 7.89 -19.72 3.89
N SER A 634 9.13 -20.23 3.98
CA SER A 634 9.96 -20.55 2.82
C SER A 634 9.30 -21.61 1.94
N TYR A 635 9.53 -21.59 0.65
CA TYR A 635 8.93 -22.56 -0.29
C TYR A 635 9.24 -23.99 0.13
N GLY A 636 8.19 -24.83 0.27
CA GLY A 636 8.29 -26.20 0.70
C GLY A 636 8.57 -26.42 2.18
N ALA A 637 8.60 -25.36 2.99
CA ALA A 637 8.76 -25.47 4.44
C ALA A 637 7.48 -25.94 5.16
N GLU A 638 6.30 -25.56 4.64
CA GLU A 638 4.99 -25.85 5.21
C GLU A 638 4.63 -27.33 5.01
N GLN A 639 4.79 -28.15 6.05
CA GLN A 639 4.53 -29.59 6.03
C GLN A 639 3.35 -30.02 6.89
N ASN A 640 2.96 -29.17 7.87
CA ASN A 640 1.93 -29.49 8.85
C ASN A 640 0.54 -28.91 8.51
N GLY A 641 0.35 -28.36 7.29
CA GLY A 641 -0.94 -27.84 6.82
C GLY A 641 -1.15 -26.36 7.11
N LEU A 642 -2.31 -25.85 6.68
CA LEU A 642 -2.65 -24.43 6.73
C LEU A 642 -2.63 -23.85 8.15
N LEU A 643 -3.28 -24.53 9.10
CA LEU A 643 -3.40 -24.01 10.47
C LEU A 643 -2.03 -23.87 11.15
N ALA A 644 -1.12 -24.81 10.95
CA ALA A 644 0.24 -24.73 11.50
C ALA A 644 1.02 -23.54 10.87
N SER A 645 0.84 -23.30 9.57
CA SER A 645 1.43 -22.12 8.90
C SER A 645 0.89 -20.83 9.49
N LEU A 646 -0.43 -20.72 9.64
CA LEU A 646 -1.09 -19.57 10.25
C LEU A 646 -0.63 -19.33 11.70
N ASN A 647 -0.54 -20.39 12.51
CA ASN A 647 -0.09 -20.31 13.91
C ASN A 647 1.34 -19.76 14.02
N SER A 648 2.26 -20.20 13.19
CA SER A 648 3.64 -19.66 13.17
C SER A 648 3.65 -18.16 12.89
N VAL A 649 2.86 -17.70 11.90
CA VAL A 649 2.78 -16.26 11.57
C VAL A 649 2.11 -15.46 12.69
N ALA A 650 1.07 -16.02 13.33
CA ALA A 650 0.34 -15.37 14.43
C ALA A 650 1.21 -15.09 15.67
N LYS A 651 2.31 -15.82 15.85
CA LYS A 651 3.28 -15.59 16.94
C LYS A 651 4.12 -14.33 16.77
N LEU A 652 4.15 -13.72 15.56
CA LEU A 652 4.88 -12.48 15.30
C LEU A 652 4.13 -11.30 15.93
N PRO A 653 4.72 -10.59 16.90
CA PRO A 653 4.01 -9.56 17.65
C PRO A 653 3.86 -8.29 16.80
N TYR A 654 2.62 -7.86 16.57
CA TYR A 654 2.29 -6.70 15.74
C TYR A 654 2.90 -5.39 16.26
N GLU A 655 2.97 -5.21 17.59
CA GLU A 655 3.58 -4.02 18.20
C GLU A 655 5.06 -3.82 17.85
N TRP A 656 5.73 -4.86 17.31
CA TRP A 656 7.10 -4.78 16.80
C TRP A 656 7.16 -4.66 15.27
N ALA A 657 6.02 -4.67 14.60
CA ALA A 657 5.92 -4.59 13.15
C ALA A 657 4.75 -3.69 12.72
N LEU A 658 4.72 -2.44 13.20
CA LEU A 658 3.60 -1.51 13.01
C LEU A 658 3.35 -1.12 11.53
N ASP A 659 4.30 -1.38 10.64
CA ASP A 659 4.11 -1.27 9.19
C ASP A 659 3.57 -2.56 8.55
N GLY A 660 3.25 -3.56 9.38
CA GLY A 660 2.49 -4.74 9.01
C GLY A 660 3.29 -6.00 8.78
N ILE A 661 2.58 -7.13 8.93
CA ILE A 661 3.08 -8.50 8.78
C ILE A 661 2.26 -9.16 7.67
N SER A 662 2.77 -9.14 6.44
CA SER A 662 2.02 -9.65 5.29
C SER A 662 2.05 -11.17 5.24
N ASN A 663 0.87 -11.78 5.24
CA ASN A 663 0.66 -13.20 5.05
C ASN A 663 -0.31 -13.45 3.88
N THR A 664 0.05 -14.32 2.95
CA THR A 664 -0.79 -14.67 1.80
C THR A 664 -0.96 -16.19 1.72
N GLN A 665 -2.19 -16.65 1.81
CA GLN A 665 -2.52 -18.07 1.74
C GLN A 665 -3.31 -18.40 0.48
N THR A 666 -2.95 -19.49 -0.17
CA THR A 666 -3.67 -20.03 -1.32
C THR A 666 -4.26 -21.38 -0.94
N MET A 667 -5.57 -21.52 -1.10
CA MET A 667 -6.34 -22.71 -0.74
C MET A 667 -7.05 -23.27 -1.97
N ASN A 668 -7.00 -24.58 -2.11
CA ASN A 668 -7.87 -25.25 -3.07
C ASN A 668 -9.34 -25.14 -2.57
N PRO A 669 -10.31 -24.82 -3.41
CA PRO A 669 -11.72 -24.75 -2.99
C PRO A 669 -12.20 -25.99 -2.20
N ASP A 670 -11.77 -27.19 -2.59
CA ASP A 670 -12.17 -28.45 -1.91
C ASP A 670 -11.55 -28.59 -0.51
N ALA A 671 -10.46 -27.85 -0.21
CA ALA A 671 -9.90 -27.81 1.14
C ALA A 671 -10.80 -27.02 2.11
N LEU A 672 -11.53 -26.03 1.59
CA LEU A 672 -12.49 -25.26 2.38
C LEU A 672 -13.85 -25.97 2.54
N GLY A 673 -14.23 -26.85 1.62
CA GLY A 673 -15.52 -27.54 1.69
C GLY A 673 -16.07 -27.92 0.32
N HIS A 674 -17.15 -28.73 0.32
CA HIS A 674 -17.74 -29.24 -0.90
C HIS A 674 -19.00 -28.48 -1.35
N SER A 675 -19.54 -27.63 -0.50
CA SER A 675 -20.62 -26.69 -0.82
C SER A 675 -20.15 -25.24 -0.65
N GLU A 676 -20.87 -24.31 -1.26
CA GLU A 676 -20.61 -22.87 -1.15
C GLU A 676 -20.67 -22.41 0.32
N GLN A 677 -21.72 -22.81 1.05
CA GLN A 677 -21.87 -22.46 2.46
C GLN A 677 -20.76 -23.04 3.33
N GLU A 678 -20.39 -24.31 3.14
CA GLU A 678 -19.26 -24.89 3.89
C GLU A 678 -17.97 -24.12 3.67
N ARG A 679 -17.71 -23.65 2.44
CA ARG A 679 -16.51 -22.85 2.14
C ARG A 679 -16.52 -21.50 2.85
N ILE A 680 -17.67 -20.84 2.88
CA ILE A 680 -17.86 -19.58 3.60
C ILE A 680 -17.65 -19.79 5.09
N ASP A 681 -18.37 -20.71 5.70
CA ASP A 681 -18.31 -21.01 7.13
C ASP A 681 -16.88 -21.37 7.57
N ASN A 682 -16.20 -22.23 6.82
CA ASN A 682 -14.84 -22.66 7.13
C ASN A 682 -13.83 -21.51 6.96
N LEU A 683 -13.98 -20.66 5.95
CA LEU A 683 -13.09 -19.50 5.78
C LEU A 683 -13.28 -18.50 6.92
N VAL A 684 -14.51 -18.22 7.35
CA VAL A 684 -14.81 -17.35 8.50
C VAL A 684 -14.21 -17.92 9.78
N GLN A 685 -14.36 -19.22 10.04
CA GLN A 685 -13.79 -19.87 11.22
C GLN A 685 -12.25 -19.85 11.22
N ILE A 686 -11.62 -20.04 10.07
CA ILE A 686 -10.16 -19.91 9.92
C ILE A 686 -9.71 -18.49 10.26
N MET A 687 -10.42 -17.47 9.74
CA MET A 687 -10.10 -16.07 10.01
C MET A 687 -10.32 -15.71 11.48
N ASP A 688 -11.45 -16.10 12.08
CA ASP A 688 -11.71 -15.90 13.51
C ASP A 688 -10.58 -16.52 14.34
N GLY A 689 -10.24 -17.80 14.12
CA GLY A 689 -9.18 -18.46 14.87
C GLY A 689 -7.78 -17.89 14.65
N TYR A 690 -7.47 -17.39 13.47
CA TYR A 690 -6.18 -16.77 13.15
C TYR A 690 -6.04 -15.39 13.80
N PHE A 691 -7.05 -14.54 13.67
CA PHE A 691 -7.01 -13.18 14.21
C PHE A 691 -7.17 -13.13 15.73
N ASP A 692 -7.94 -14.03 16.33
CA ASP A 692 -8.05 -14.15 17.80
C ASP A 692 -6.73 -14.52 18.46
N GLN A 693 -5.78 -15.14 17.75
CA GLN A 693 -4.41 -15.38 18.21
C GLN A 693 -3.50 -14.13 18.16
N GLY A 694 -3.99 -13.00 17.66
CA GLY A 694 -3.23 -11.76 17.55
C GLY A 694 -2.47 -11.59 16.23
N ALA A 695 -2.75 -12.42 15.24
CA ALA A 695 -2.22 -12.23 13.88
C ALA A 695 -2.67 -10.90 13.29
N HIS A 696 -1.84 -10.32 12.39
CA HIS A 696 -2.11 -8.99 11.87
C HIS A 696 -2.90 -9.00 10.56
N HIS A 697 -2.47 -9.75 9.54
CA HIS A 697 -2.96 -9.61 8.18
C HIS A 697 -3.10 -10.95 7.46
N LEU A 698 -4.11 -11.05 6.59
CA LEU A 698 -4.33 -12.19 5.72
C LEU A 698 -4.79 -11.77 4.32
N ASN A 699 -4.06 -12.23 3.31
CA ASN A 699 -4.54 -12.33 1.93
C ASN A 699 -5.07 -13.73 1.68
N VAL A 700 -6.23 -13.82 1.06
CA VAL A 700 -6.89 -15.09 0.74
C VAL A 700 -7.00 -15.27 -0.77
N ASN A 701 -6.47 -16.38 -1.27
CA ASN A 701 -6.68 -16.87 -2.63
C ASN A 701 -7.39 -18.21 -2.58
N VAL A 702 -8.48 -18.37 -3.34
CA VAL A 702 -9.24 -19.63 -3.40
C VAL A 702 -9.35 -20.09 -4.85
N PHE A 703 -8.38 -20.89 -5.27
CA PHE A 703 -8.34 -21.50 -6.60
C PHE A 703 -7.36 -22.68 -6.65
N GLY A 704 -7.54 -23.59 -7.60
CA GLY A 704 -6.62 -24.69 -7.85
C GLY A 704 -5.41 -24.25 -8.68
N ARG A 705 -4.32 -25.01 -8.57
CA ARG A 705 -3.07 -24.79 -9.31
C ARG A 705 -3.27 -24.89 -10.83
N GLU A 706 -4.21 -25.72 -11.26
CA GLU A 706 -4.56 -25.93 -12.67
C GLU A 706 -5.06 -24.64 -13.32
N LYS A 707 -5.84 -23.83 -12.60
CA LYS A 707 -6.33 -22.54 -13.09
C LYS A 707 -5.18 -21.56 -13.36
N LEU A 708 -4.15 -21.53 -12.50
CA LEU A 708 -2.97 -20.71 -12.72
C LEU A 708 -2.19 -21.14 -13.97
N ILE A 709 -2.02 -22.46 -14.16
CA ILE A 709 -1.34 -23.03 -15.31
C ILE A 709 -2.10 -22.68 -16.60
N ASP A 710 -3.42 -22.89 -16.62
CA ASP A 710 -4.23 -22.58 -17.78
C ASP A 710 -4.23 -21.09 -18.11
N ALA A 711 -4.36 -20.20 -17.10
CA ALA A 711 -4.25 -18.75 -17.29
C ALA A 711 -2.86 -18.30 -17.79
N MET A 712 -1.80 -19.02 -17.40
CA MET A 712 -0.44 -18.76 -17.82
C MET A 712 -0.17 -19.20 -19.27
N GLU A 713 -0.83 -20.26 -19.72
CA GLU A 713 -0.69 -20.82 -21.07
C GLU A 713 -1.66 -20.19 -22.06
N HIS A 714 -2.82 -19.72 -21.58
CA HIS A 714 -3.93 -19.16 -22.37
C HIS A 714 -4.40 -17.80 -21.86
N PRO A 715 -3.50 -16.79 -21.77
CA PRO A 715 -3.84 -15.47 -21.22
C PRO A 715 -4.86 -14.70 -22.09
N GLU A 716 -5.11 -15.14 -23.32
CA GLU A 716 -6.06 -14.55 -24.26
C GLU A 716 -7.53 -14.89 -23.92
N LYS A 717 -7.80 -15.91 -23.11
CA LYS A 717 -9.16 -16.28 -22.72
C LYS A 717 -9.83 -15.15 -21.94
N GLU A 718 -11.07 -14.84 -22.28
CA GLU A 718 -11.83 -13.75 -21.69
C GLU A 718 -12.02 -13.92 -20.17
N GLU A 719 -12.17 -15.14 -19.70
CA GLU A 719 -12.28 -15.47 -18.27
C GLU A 719 -11.05 -15.04 -17.45
N TYR A 720 -9.86 -14.91 -18.05
CA TYR A 720 -8.64 -14.50 -17.38
C TYR A 720 -8.37 -13.01 -17.48
N ALA A 721 -9.14 -12.26 -18.26
CA ALA A 721 -8.94 -10.81 -18.46
C ALA A 721 -8.94 -10.01 -17.15
N ASN A 722 -9.73 -10.43 -16.18
CA ASN A 722 -9.82 -9.84 -14.84
C ASN A 722 -9.47 -10.83 -13.72
N PHE A 723 -8.83 -11.95 -14.05
CA PHE A 723 -8.43 -12.93 -13.04
C PHE A 723 -7.43 -12.28 -12.07
N THR A 724 -7.95 -11.93 -10.90
CA THR A 724 -7.22 -11.24 -9.83
C THR A 724 -6.69 -12.24 -8.83
N ILE A 725 -5.45 -12.05 -8.39
CA ILE A 725 -4.82 -12.82 -7.33
C ILE A 725 -4.21 -11.89 -6.29
N ARG A 726 -4.22 -12.34 -5.04
CA ARG A 726 -3.48 -11.70 -3.94
C ARG A 726 -2.04 -12.18 -3.96
N VAL A 727 -1.08 -11.26 -3.84
CA VAL A 727 0.35 -11.60 -3.95
C VAL A 727 1.14 -11.37 -2.67
N SER A 728 1.14 -10.18 -2.11
CA SER A 728 1.75 -9.83 -0.83
C SER A 728 1.31 -8.42 -0.42
N GLY A 729 0.23 -8.30 0.34
CA GLY A 729 -0.36 -7.04 0.76
C GLY A 729 -1.15 -6.28 -0.32
N TYR A 730 -1.32 -6.84 -1.52
CA TYR A 730 -2.14 -6.27 -2.59
C TYR A 730 -2.51 -7.35 -3.63
N ALA A 731 -3.38 -6.98 -4.56
CA ALA A 731 -3.79 -7.84 -5.65
C ALA A 731 -3.21 -7.37 -6.99
N VAL A 732 -3.13 -8.30 -7.94
CA VAL A 732 -2.74 -8.03 -9.32
C VAL A 732 -3.59 -8.89 -10.27
N LYS A 733 -3.71 -8.48 -11.53
CA LYS A 733 -4.20 -9.38 -12.56
C LYS A 733 -3.10 -10.38 -12.90
N PHE A 734 -3.40 -11.68 -12.78
CA PHE A 734 -2.39 -12.72 -12.95
C PHE A 734 -1.71 -12.71 -14.31
N ILE A 735 -2.47 -12.40 -15.37
CA ILE A 735 -1.96 -12.32 -16.75
C ILE A 735 -1.03 -11.12 -17.01
N ASP A 736 -1.06 -10.10 -16.14
CA ASP A 736 -0.18 -8.91 -16.25
C ASP A 736 1.18 -9.13 -15.55
N LEU A 737 1.34 -10.22 -14.80
CA LEU A 737 2.61 -10.61 -14.19
C LEU A 737 3.63 -11.06 -15.25
N THR A 738 4.92 -10.78 -14.99
CA THR A 738 6.00 -11.40 -15.78
C THR A 738 5.98 -12.91 -15.60
N ARG A 739 6.47 -13.66 -16.59
CA ARG A 739 6.56 -15.14 -16.50
C ARG A 739 7.25 -15.61 -15.23
N GLU A 740 8.29 -14.93 -14.79
CA GLU A 740 9.02 -15.25 -13.56
C GLU A 740 8.16 -15.06 -12.31
N GLN A 741 7.37 -13.98 -12.26
CA GLN A 741 6.45 -13.72 -11.16
C GLN A 741 5.28 -14.72 -11.16
N GLN A 742 4.78 -15.11 -12.33
CA GLN A 742 3.77 -16.18 -12.45
C GLN A 742 4.32 -17.52 -11.92
N MET A 743 5.56 -17.84 -12.27
CA MET A 743 6.23 -19.06 -11.76
C MET A 743 6.47 -18.99 -10.25
N ASP A 744 6.80 -17.81 -9.69
CA ASP A 744 6.89 -17.60 -8.25
C ASP A 744 5.55 -17.89 -7.55
N VAL A 745 4.44 -17.33 -8.07
CA VAL A 745 3.09 -17.59 -7.53
C VAL A 745 2.76 -19.08 -7.61
N LEU A 746 3.08 -19.72 -8.71
CA LEU A 746 2.84 -21.15 -8.92
C LEU A 746 3.68 -22.05 -7.98
N ALA A 747 4.85 -21.59 -7.56
CA ALA A 747 5.72 -22.30 -6.62
C ALA A 747 5.28 -22.17 -5.15
N ARG A 748 4.39 -21.25 -4.82
CA ARG A 748 3.86 -21.06 -3.47
C ARG A 748 3.02 -22.26 -3.06
N THR A 749 2.92 -22.49 -1.75
CA THR A 749 2.08 -23.55 -1.21
C THR A 749 0.62 -23.31 -1.58
N CYS A 750 -0.03 -24.32 -2.13
CA CYS A 750 -1.48 -24.37 -2.33
C CYS A 750 -2.01 -25.46 -1.39
N HIS A 751 -2.71 -25.05 -0.36
CA HIS A 751 -3.23 -25.97 0.65
C HIS A 751 -4.39 -26.79 0.07
N THR A 752 -4.25 -28.10 0.14
CA THR A 752 -5.27 -29.08 -0.30
C THR A 752 -6.07 -29.65 0.87
N ARG A 753 -5.72 -29.25 2.09
CA ARG A 753 -6.40 -29.58 3.34
C ARG A 753 -6.15 -28.46 4.36
N VAL A 754 -7.09 -28.21 5.21
CA VAL A 754 -7.00 -27.31 6.37
C VAL A 754 -6.26 -28.00 7.52
#